data_28b591391e7cc56056eaf18e24643d0f
#
_entry.id   28b591391e7cc56056eaf18e24643d0f
#
_cell.length_a   1.000
_cell.length_b   1.000
_cell.length_c   1.000
_cell.angle_alpha   90.00
_cell.angle_beta   90.00
_cell.angle_gamma   90.00
#
_symmetry.space_group_name_H-M   'P 1'
#
loop_
_entity.id
_entity.type
_entity.pdbx_description
1 polymer ?
#
loop_
_entity_poly.entity_id
_entity_poly.type
_entity_poly.pdbx_seq_one_letter_code
_entity_poly.pdbx_strand_id
1 'polypeptide(L)'
;MKRTVSLLVDRFMSHNLPPRLRAALLAASIALLAAPVTIAAQASVHPVAPPVASAARRSGPVVIDGQLDEAAWARATPITSFKQTQPNEGAPASLPTEVRVLFDDGALYIGARMTDPLGPAGIRAPLARRDQLLAADGNNGSFNSLTTDKIAIVLDPYHNHLDEAWFEVNPSGVRGESFNGDDSWDPVWEGAAHVDGNGWTAEMRIPYSQLRFSRDSSQTWGMQIWRYADRLNEQDMWSFRRRNESGGAAFYGHLEGLSIVDRPRQLELLPYVVSKGQFKYARPGDPYHDRSDLGFNAGADLKYLLTSNLTLDATFNPDFGQVEVDPASLNLSAFETYYDEKRPFFVAGRSAFNFGGTSCFFCSNFSGLGVFYSRRIGRPPQLQGYVNNLAGNTGFADAPDQATILGAAKITGRTSSGYTIGVMDAVANRETARYITAPGAPELTQEVEPLSNYFVGRVKKELRQGATTVGAVVTSTVRRLGGDSALVARLHDNATAIGVDWSHSWDRRRYRWRGSVVGSGVSGSSEAIAATQQSSAHYFQRPDRRVTSDGIFGAAFDTNATSLRGYGLYTRLAKENGDWLWETAQNWRSPGFEVNDLAFLGRADYKWMNFNLARQFTTPTKYYRSIFTSAGAQQQFNYDGLRTDQQAQAYYGMEFPNYWNLRTFYIYHPVTEDDRLTRGGPTVKRSGYNFAHFQVSTDARERAVFDVTFQAARGIAAPTRTFYFSPGVALKPAASVFIQFSPSFSDDEDAAQYVRAVRDPTATAFGGSRYVFAYLRTKTVSFDTRVNWTLKPDLTLQLFAQPFFASGDYSRFREFAAPRRLTKLEYGRDIGIIDTTASGYGIDPDGSGPAARFTIGRPDFSYRALRGTAVLRWEYRPGSTMFFVWTQQREGSSDVGDYQFRRDYSALFRDRPDNVFLVKATYWIGR
;
A
#
# COMPACT_ATOMS: atom_id res chain seq x y z
N MET A 1 -8.16 16.78 -32.08
CA MET A 1 -7.68 16.56 -30.72
C MET A 1 -6.31 15.87 -30.66
N LYS A 2 -6.06 14.69 -31.31
CA LYS A 2 -4.72 14.04 -31.34
C LYS A 2 -3.55 14.92 -31.79
N ARG A 3 -3.72 15.73 -32.86
CA ARG A 3 -2.67 16.66 -33.38
C ARG A 3 -2.40 17.85 -32.46
N THR A 4 -3.40 18.36 -31.76
CA THR A 4 -3.27 19.55 -30.91
C THR A 4 -2.59 19.19 -29.57
N VAL A 5 -2.88 18.00 -29.02
CA VAL A 5 -2.25 17.49 -27.77
C VAL A 5 -0.80 17.11 -28.04
N SER A 6 -0.49 16.46 -29.17
CA SER A 6 0.88 16.17 -29.60
C SER A 6 1.71 17.44 -29.77
N LEU A 7 1.16 18.47 -30.38
CA LEU A 7 1.84 19.78 -30.58
C LEU A 7 2.07 20.55 -29.28
N LEU A 8 1.17 20.41 -28.29
CA LEU A 8 1.36 20.99 -26.95
C LEU A 8 2.46 20.22 -26.18
N VAL A 9 2.48 18.91 -26.29
CA VAL A 9 3.50 18.06 -25.66
C VAL A 9 4.87 18.29 -26.29
N ASP A 10 4.95 18.34 -27.63
CA ASP A 10 6.19 18.61 -28.34
C ASP A 10 6.72 20.02 -28.07
N ARG A 11 5.83 21.01 -27.86
CA ARG A 11 6.23 22.36 -27.44
C ARG A 11 6.66 22.44 -25.97
N PHE A 12 6.06 21.68 -25.08
CA PHE A 12 6.43 21.66 -23.66
C PHE A 12 7.73 20.88 -23.41
N MET A 13 8.04 19.89 -24.26
CA MET A 13 9.19 18.98 -24.12
C MET A 13 10.30 19.25 -25.15
N SER A 14 10.14 20.20 -26.08
CA SER A 14 11.18 20.50 -27.06
C SER A 14 12.46 21.00 -26.37
N HIS A 15 13.62 20.62 -26.91
CA HIS A 15 14.94 21.12 -26.47
C HIS A 15 15.07 22.65 -26.44
N ASN A 16 14.10 23.37 -26.97
CA ASN A 16 14.01 24.83 -27.08
C ASN A 16 13.15 25.50 -26.01
N LEU A 17 12.85 24.85 -24.89
CA LEU A 17 12.53 25.63 -23.69
C LEU A 17 13.77 26.46 -23.36
N PRO A 18 13.69 27.79 -23.52
CA PRO A 18 14.85 28.66 -23.33
C PRO A 18 15.39 28.35 -21.93
N PRO A 19 16.73 28.31 -21.73
CA PRO A 19 17.35 28.08 -20.44
C PRO A 19 16.77 28.96 -19.33
N ARG A 20 16.18 30.10 -19.72
CA ARG A 20 15.42 31.02 -18.85
C ARG A 20 14.11 30.43 -18.31
N LEU A 21 13.41 29.57 -19.05
CA LEU A 21 12.15 28.94 -18.55
C LEU A 21 12.43 27.70 -17.69
N ARG A 22 13.54 26.98 -17.98
CA ARG A 22 14.06 25.92 -17.08
C ARG A 22 14.56 26.51 -15.77
N ALA A 23 15.32 27.61 -15.87
CA ALA A 23 15.76 28.36 -14.71
C ALA A 23 14.56 29.04 -13.99
N ALA A 24 13.52 29.46 -14.70
CA ALA A 24 12.34 30.08 -14.10
C ALA A 24 11.46 29.07 -13.32
N LEU A 25 11.30 27.85 -13.80
CA LEU A 25 10.58 26.80 -13.05
C LEU A 25 11.40 26.32 -11.83
N LEU A 26 12.70 26.17 -12.00
CA LEU A 26 13.61 25.88 -10.88
C LEU A 26 13.76 27.10 -9.96
N ALA A 27 13.87 28.29 -10.50
CA ALA A 27 13.94 29.54 -9.76
C ALA A 27 12.60 29.96 -9.13
N ALA A 28 11.43 29.61 -9.69
CA ALA A 28 10.14 29.80 -9.03
C ALA A 28 10.03 28.88 -7.80
N SER A 29 10.48 27.66 -7.89
CA SER A 29 10.56 26.75 -6.72
C SER A 29 11.60 27.24 -5.69
N ILE A 30 12.74 27.73 -6.16
CA ILE A 30 13.80 28.31 -5.33
C ILE A 30 13.44 29.71 -4.83
N ALA A 31 12.76 30.55 -5.61
CA ALA A 31 12.32 31.88 -5.21
C ALA A 31 11.16 31.84 -4.19
N LEU A 32 10.28 30.84 -4.26
CA LEU A 32 9.31 30.54 -3.21
C LEU A 32 9.97 30.04 -1.92
N LEU A 33 11.12 29.38 -2.05
CA LEU A 33 11.98 29.02 -0.91
C LEU A 33 12.75 30.26 -0.37
N ALA A 34 13.04 31.23 -1.22
CA ALA A 34 13.89 32.41 -0.93
C ALA A 34 13.14 33.70 -0.63
N ALA A 35 11.77 33.68 -0.55
CA ALA A 35 11.02 34.85 -0.10
C ALA A 35 11.58 35.38 1.22
N PRO A 36 11.82 36.72 1.38
CA PRO A 36 12.56 37.26 2.52
C PRO A 36 11.89 36.85 3.83
N VAL A 37 12.61 36.05 4.59
CA VAL A 37 12.28 35.71 5.95
C VAL A 37 12.63 36.90 6.80
N THR A 38 11.64 37.72 7.20
CA THR A 38 11.76 38.40 8.49
C THR A 38 11.85 37.30 9.53
N ILE A 39 13.07 37.05 10.01
CA ILE A 39 13.34 36.15 11.12
C ILE A 39 12.80 36.84 12.40
N ALA A 40 11.49 36.84 12.53
CA ALA A 40 10.90 36.86 13.86
C ALA A 40 10.97 35.39 14.30
N ALA A 41 11.96 35.07 15.10
CA ALA A 41 12.01 33.86 15.90
C ALA A 41 10.85 33.91 16.89
N GLN A 42 9.62 33.74 16.44
CA GLN A 42 8.52 33.40 17.29
C GLN A 42 8.75 31.95 17.72
N ALA A 43 9.27 31.79 18.91
CA ALA A 43 9.11 30.56 19.64
C ALA A 43 7.61 30.29 19.70
N SER A 44 7.11 29.39 18.86
CA SER A 44 5.72 28.94 18.91
C SER A 44 5.56 28.08 20.14
N VAL A 45 5.34 28.75 21.27
CA VAL A 45 4.85 28.08 22.46
C VAL A 45 3.45 27.61 22.13
N HIS A 46 3.16 26.29 22.25
CA HIS A 46 1.78 25.83 22.24
C HIS A 46 1.05 26.55 23.36
N PRO A 47 0.10 27.47 23.08
CA PRO A 47 -0.25 28.49 24.07
C PRO A 47 -1.30 28.01 25.06
N VAL A 48 -1.81 26.78 24.96
CA VAL A 48 -2.96 26.35 25.77
C VAL A 48 -2.65 24.99 26.42
N ALA A 49 -2.86 24.93 27.72
CA ALA A 49 -2.88 23.68 28.47
C ALA A 49 -3.98 22.76 27.86
N PRO A 50 -3.77 21.44 27.79
CA PRO A 50 -4.79 20.52 27.32
C PRO A 50 -6.07 20.69 28.14
N PRO A 51 -7.25 20.79 27.50
CA PRO A 51 -8.51 20.92 28.21
C PRO A 51 -8.84 19.64 28.97
N VAL A 52 -9.62 19.74 30.03
CA VAL A 52 -10.06 18.63 30.88
C VAL A 52 -11.57 18.50 30.77
N ALA A 53 -12.06 17.29 30.54
CA ALA A 53 -13.48 16.92 30.59
C ALA A 53 -13.69 15.83 31.65
N SER A 54 -14.89 15.78 32.21
CA SER A 54 -15.26 14.76 33.19
C SER A 54 -16.35 13.86 32.65
N ALA A 55 -16.15 12.54 32.75
CA ALA A 55 -17.19 11.57 32.52
C ALA A 55 -18.08 11.39 33.76
N ALA A 56 -19.38 11.24 33.58
CA ALA A 56 -20.31 10.97 34.66
C ALA A 56 -20.85 9.53 34.60
N ARG A 57 -21.01 8.89 35.75
CA ARG A 57 -21.66 7.57 35.78
C ARG A 57 -23.14 7.71 35.45
N ARG A 58 -23.60 6.94 34.46
CA ARG A 58 -25.01 6.97 34.03
C ARG A 58 -25.96 6.54 35.16
N SER A 59 -27.12 7.20 35.27
CA SER A 59 -28.10 6.98 36.31
C SER A 59 -29.36 6.22 35.87
N GLY A 60 -29.43 5.88 34.59
CA GLY A 60 -30.56 5.20 33.98
C GLY A 60 -30.18 4.56 32.63
N PRO A 61 -31.09 3.88 31.97
CA PRO A 61 -30.86 3.34 30.63
C PRO A 61 -30.56 4.50 29.65
N VAL A 62 -29.76 4.22 28.64
CA VAL A 62 -29.54 5.04 27.45
C VAL A 62 -29.79 4.15 26.24
N VAL A 63 -30.67 4.57 25.37
CA VAL A 63 -30.99 3.90 24.10
C VAL A 63 -30.23 4.59 23.00
N ILE A 64 -29.53 3.85 22.20
CA ILE A 64 -28.72 4.45 21.10
C ILE A 64 -29.63 4.58 19.87
N ASP A 65 -30.44 5.64 19.85
CA ASP A 65 -31.35 5.95 18.73
C ASP A 65 -31.05 7.29 18.05
N GLY A 66 -30.04 8.01 18.58
CA GLY A 66 -29.59 9.31 18.08
C GLY A 66 -30.30 10.49 18.73
N GLN A 67 -31.24 10.30 19.65
CA GLN A 67 -31.95 11.37 20.37
C GLN A 67 -31.42 11.50 21.80
N LEU A 68 -31.08 12.70 22.22
CA LEU A 68 -30.54 12.98 23.57
C LEU A 68 -31.67 13.32 24.54
N ASP A 69 -32.72 12.49 24.63
CA ASP A 69 -33.90 12.75 25.43
C ASP A 69 -33.88 12.03 26.79
N GLU A 70 -32.92 11.13 27.04
CA GLU A 70 -32.86 10.47 28.33
C GLU A 70 -32.30 11.41 29.43
N ALA A 71 -32.94 11.35 30.58
CA ALA A 71 -32.58 12.13 31.76
C ALA A 71 -31.11 11.88 32.23
N ALA A 72 -30.53 10.75 31.83
CA ALA A 72 -29.14 10.40 32.16
C ALA A 72 -28.17 11.44 31.60
N TRP A 73 -28.39 11.99 30.42
CA TRP A 73 -27.51 12.98 29.78
C TRP A 73 -27.41 14.28 30.56
N ALA A 74 -28.43 14.67 31.30
CA ALA A 74 -28.39 15.89 32.11
C ALA A 74 -27.33 15.89 33.22
N ARG A 75 -26.82 14.71 33.61
CA ARG A 75 -25.79 14.59 34.66
C ARG A 75 -24.36 14.82 34.15
N ALA A 76 -24.15 14.68 32.87
CA ALA A 76 -22.84 14.88 32.27
C ALA A 76 -22.57 16.38 32.01
N THR A 77 -21.41 16.86 32.41
CA THR A 77 -20.97 18.22 32.11
C THR A 77 -20.76 18.39 30.60
N PRO A 78 -21.36 19.40 29.97
CA PRO A 78 -21.19 19.62 28.54
C PRO A 78 -19.79 20.13 28.21
N ILE A 79 -19.24 19.60 27.14
CA ILE A 79 -17.99 19.99 26.51
C ILE A 79 -18.35 20.89 25.33
N THR A 80 -17.93 22.17 25.35
CA THR A 80 -18.41 23.20 24.40
C THR A 80 -17.30 24.00 23.73
N SER A 81 -16.17 24.18 24.21
CA SER A 81 -15.15 25.14 23.74
C SER A 81 -14.35 24.63 22.53
N PHE A 82 -14.96 24.59 21.36
CA PHE A 82 -14.32 24.15 20.11
C PHE A 82 -13.64 25.31 19.37
N LYS A 83 -12.51 24.99 18.72
CA LYS A 83 -11.75 25.92 17.88
C LYS A 83 -11.55 25.36 16.48
N GLN A 84 -11.65 26.22 15.50
CA GLN A 84 -11.41 25.89 14.10
C GLN A 84 -9.94 25.51 13.86
N THR A 85 -9.73 24.42 13.13
CA THR A 85 -8.46 24.14 12.46
C THR A 85 -8.51 24.62 11.01
N GLN A 86 -9.72 24.66 10.44
CA GLN A 86 -10.02 25.19 9.12
C GLN A 86 -11.42 25.80 9.15
N PRO A 87 -11.69 26.84 8.36
CA PRO A 87 -10.77 27.61 7.51
C PRO A 87 -9.89 28.58 8.32
N ASN A 88 -10.35 29.04 9.50
CA ASN A 88 -9.73 30.10 10.28
C ASN A 88 -9.05 29.53 11.52
N GLU A 89 -7.82 29.08 11.37
CA GLU A 89 -7.06 28.41 12.43
C GLU A 89 -7.06 29.18 13.76
N GLY A 90 -7.52 28.52 14.84
CA GLY A 90 -7.59 29.07 16.19
C GLY A 90 -8.80 29.94 16.48
N ALA A 91 -9.63 30.28 15.49
CA ALA A 91 -10.90 30.98 15.71
C ALA A 91 -11.89 30.07 16.48
N PRO A 92 -12.86 30.65 17.21
CA PRO A 92 -13.98 29.86 17.73
C PRO A 92 -14.75 29.14 16.62
N ALA A 93 -15.32 27.98 16.92
CA ALA A 93 -16.22 27.29 16.02
C ALA A 93 -17.38 28.19 15.59
N SER A 94 -17.73 28.18 14.30
CA SER A 94 -18.84 28.99 13.76
C SER A 94 -20.21 28.48 14.17
N LEU A 95 -20.31 27.17 14.43
CA LEU A 95 -21.55 26.48 14.79
C LEU A 95 -21.37 25.84 16.18
N PRO A 96 -22.32 26.03 17.10
CA PRO A 96 -22.22 25.43 18.44
C PRO A 96 -22.18 23.91 18.40
N THR A 97 -21.32 23.35 19.21
CA THR A 97 -21.20 21.90 19.46
C THR A 97 -21.17 21.66 20.96
N GLU A 98 -21.97 20.71 21.41
CA GLU A 98 -22.01 20.25 22.78
C GLU A 98 -21.81 18.73 22.81
N VAL A 99 -20.86 18.24 23.60
CA VAL A 99 -20.62 16.80 23.77
C VAL A 99 -20.69 16.44 25.24
N ARG A 100 -21.34 15.33 25.56
CA ARG A 100 -21.49 14.79 26.91
C ARG A 100 -20.96 13.38 26.99
N VAL A 101 -20.34 13.03 28.11
CA VAL A 101 -19.73 11.72 28.31
C VAL A 101 -20.32 11.05 29.54
N LEU A 102 -20.93 9.90 29.34
CA LEU A 102 -21.37 9.00 30.39
C LEU A 102 -20.63 7.67 30.34
N PHE A 103 -20.63 6.95 31.44
CA PHE A 103 -20.06 5.60 31.51
C PHE A 103 -20.82 4.71 32.48
N ASP A 104 -20.69 3.40 32.28
CA ASP A 104 -21.06 2.37 33.25
C ASP A 104 -19.94 1.32 33.37
N ASP A 105 -20.21 0.15 33.90
CA ASP A 105 -19.21 -0.90 34.06
C ASP A 105 -18.89 -1.64 32.73
N GLY A 106 -19.71 -1.45 31.68
CA GLY A 106 -19.58 -2.14 30.40
C GLY A 106 -19.12 -1.28 29.23
N ALA A 107 -19.42 0.03 29.26
CA ALA A 107 -19.21 0.90 28.10
C ALA A 107 -19.03 2.37 28.45
N LEU A 108 -18.44 3.10 27.52
CA LEU A 108 -18.46 4.56 27.42
C LEU A 108 -19.63 4.97 26.51
N TYR A 109 -20.34 6.03 26.90
CA TYR A 109 -21.46 6.61 26.14
C TYR A 109 -21.13 8.04 25.78
N ILE A 110 -21.33 8.42 24.53
CA ILE A 110 -21.12 9.78 24.03
C ILE A 110 -22.43 10.28 23.46
N GLY A 111 -22.92 11.41 23.98
CA GLY A 111 -24.02 12.15 23.39
C GLY A 111 -23.49 13.47 22.84
N ALA A 112 -23.79 13.77 21.59
CA ALA A 112 -23.31 14.97 20.91
C ALA A 112 -24.47 15.72 20.24
N ARG A 113 -24.50 17.06 20.43
CA ARG A 113 -25.41 17.99 19.76
C ARG A 113 -24.62 18.91 18.86
N MET A 114 -24.89 18.90 17.59
CA MET A 114 -24.30 19.77 16.57
C MET A 114 -25.41 20.70 16.03
N THR A 115 -25.35 21.96 16.49
CA THR A 115 -26.34 22.97 16.08
C THR A 115 -26.01 23.50 14.70
N ASP A 116 -27.03 23.62 13.84
CA ASP A 116 -26.99 24.37 12.58
C ASP A 116 -28.28 25.18 12.42
N PRO A 117 -28.20 26.50 12.30
CA PRO A 117 -29.40 27.35 12.20
C PRO A 117 -30.20 27.13 10.92
N LEU A 118 -29.64 26.46 9.91
CA LEU A 118 -30.36 26.06 8.70
C LEU A 118 -31.10 24.72 8.87
N GLY A 119 -30.98 24.06 10.01
CA GLY A 119 -31.54 22.74 10.26
C GLY A 119 -31.11 21.73 9.20
N PRO A 120 -32.04 20.87 8.72
CA PRO A 120 -31.70 19.84 7.73
C PRO A 120 -31.08 20.39 6.43
N ALA A 121 -31.39 21.62 6.04
CA ALA A 121 -30.84 22.24 4.83
C ALA A 121 -29.35 22.58 4.93
N GLY A 122 -28.85 22.75 6.16
CA GLY A 122 -27.45 23.02 6.42
C GLY A 122 -26.56 21.78 6.47
N ILE A 123 -27.15 20.58 6.52
CA ILE A 123 -26.49 19.35 6.86
C ILE A 123 -26.24 18.51 5.59
N ARG A 124 -25.03 17.98 5.46
CA ARG A 124 -24.67 16.99 4.44
C ARG A 124 -24.55 15.62 5.08
N ALA A 125 -25.47 14.74 4.70
CA ALA A 125 -25.64 13.41 5.27
C ALA A 125 -25.68 12.32 4.19
N PRO A 126 -24.57 12.06 3.47
CA PRO A 126 -24.56 10.93 2.54
C PRO A 126 -24.70 9.61 3.30
N LEU A 127 -25.44 8.70 2.71
CA LEU A 127 -25.51 7.33 3.16
C LEU A 127 -24.34 6.55 2.54
N ALA A 128 -23.50 5.99 3.35
CA ALA A 128 -22.28 5.31 2.91
C ALA A 128 -22.13 3.97 3.60
N ARG A 129 -21.23 3.14 3.12
CA ARG A 129 -20.79 1.95 3.83
C ARG A 129 -20.07 2.37 5.12
N ARG A 130 -20.15 1.55 6.17
CA ARG A 130 -19.30 1.65 7.35
C ARG A 130 -17.81 1.78 6.91
N ASP A 131 -17.04 2.61 7.58
CA ASP A 131 -15.63 2.94 7.32
C ASP A 131 -15.34 3.75 6.03
N GLN A 132 -16.34 4.06 5.25
CA GLN A 132 -16.14 4.86 4.04
C GLN A 132 -15.91 6.35 4.34
N LEU A 133 -16.22 6.81 5.56
CA LEU A 133 -16.10 8.21 5.97
C LEU A 133 -14.69 8.60 6.42
N LEU A 134 -13.86 7.64 6.83
CA LEU A 134 -12.51 7.86 7.37
C LEU A 134 -11.55 8.56 6.40
N ALA A 135 -11.84 8.55 5.12
CA ALA A 135 -10.98 9.13 4.08
C ALA A 135 -10.78 10.67 4.18
N ALA A 136 -11.42 11.34 5.15
CA ALA A 136 -11.41 12.80 5.20
C ALA A 136 -10.32 13.41 6.08
N ASP A 137 -9.49 12.60 6.74
CA ASP A 137 -8.47 13.13 7.65
C ASP A 137 -7.21 13.60 6.95
N GLY A 138 -7.04 14.92 6.94
CA GLY A 138 -5.78 15.61 6.73
C GLY A 138 -5.24 15.66 5.30
N ASN A 139 -5.68 14.86 4.39
CA ASN A 139 -5.38 14.95 2.95
C ASN A 139 -6.62 15.39 2.17
N ASN A 140 -7.00 16.63 2.39
CA ASN A 140 -8.09 17.29 1.69
C ASN A 140 -8.05 17.00 0.20
N GLY A 141 -9.17 16.55 -0.34
CA GLY A 141 -9.36 16.45 -1.78
C GLY A 141 -8.89 15.14 -2.41
N SER A 142 -8.98 14.02 -1.71
CA SER A 142 -8.99 12.75 -2.43
C SER A 142 -10.23 12.70 -3.31
N PHE A 143 -10.03 12.56 -4.60
CA PHE A 143 -11.06 12.37 -5.61
C PHE A 143 -12.09 11.26 -5.22
N ASN A 144 -11.69 10.34 -4.37
CA ASN A 144 -12.45 9.18 -3.94
C ASN A 144 -13.17 9.36 -2.59
N SER A 145 -13.09 10.53 -1.94
CA SER A 145 -13.67 10.74 -0.63
C SER A 145 -15.12 11.20 -0.70
N LEU A 146 -15.95 10.67 0.19
CA LEU A 146 -17.26 11.23 0.50
C LEU A 146 -17.08 12.30 1.57
N THR A 147 -17.52 13.51 1.27
CA THR A 147 -17.55 14.60 2.23
C THR A 147 -18.91 14.59 2.95
N THR A 148 -18.89 14.86 4.25
CA THR A 148 -20.06 14.75 5.13
C THR A 148 -19.89 15.60 6.37
N ASP A 149 -21.00 16.10 6.94
CA ASP A 149 -21.02 16.48 8.34
C ASP A 149 -20.70 15.25 9.19
N LYS A 150 -19.89 15.38 10.24
CA LYS A 150 -19.60 14.28 11.15
C LYS A 150 -19.09 14.79 12.52
N ILE A 151 -19.26 13.94 13.51
CA ILE A 151 -18.60 14.05 14.80
C ILE A 151 -17.67 12.87 14.99
N ALA A 152 -16.46 13.10 15.45
CA ALA A 152 -15.50 12.05 15.75
C ALA A 152 -14.96 12.21 17.17
N ILE A 153 -14.89 11.08 17.86
CA ILE A 153 -14.30 10.96 19.19
C ILE A 153 -13.05 10.11 19.06
N VAL A 154 -11.92 10.65 19.47
CA VAL A 154 -10.64 9.95 19.40
C VAL A 154 -10.14 9.75 20.82
N LEU A 155 -9.85 8.54 21.18
CA LEU A 155 -9.44 8.15 22.52
C LEU A 155 -8.00 7.63 22.52
N ASP A 156 -7.24 8.04 23.55
CA ASP A 156 -6.01 7.40 23.98
C ASP A 156 -6.23 6.79 25.37
N PRO A 157 -6.78 5.56 25.45
CA PRO A 157 -7.19 4.98 26.74
C PRO A 157 -6.03 4.56 27.64
N TYR A 158 -4.81 4.46 27.07
CA TYR A 158 -3.59 4.26 27.87
C TYR A 158 -2.96 5.55 28.35
N HIS A 159 -3.43 6.70 27.86
CA HIS A 159 -2.84 8.01 28.10
C HIS A 159 -1.32 8.01 27.82
N ASN A 160 -0.95 7.39 26.71
CA ASN A 160 0.45 7.21 26.33
C ASN A 160 0.93 8.26 25.32
N HIS A 161 0.00 9.11 24.84
CA HIS A 161 0.24 10.16 23.84
C HIS A 161 0.72 9.64 22.48
N LEU A 162 0.32 8.42 22.13
CA LEU A 162 0.67 7.74 20.89
C LEU A 162 -0.52 7.04 20.24
N ASP A 163 -1.41 6.43 21.04
CA ASP A 163 -2.51 5.63 20.52
C ASP A 163 -3.73 6.51 20.23
N GLU A 164 -4.42 6.18 19.15
CA GLU A 164 -5.59 6.90 18.65
C GLU A 164 -6.66 5.87 18.27
N ALA A 165 -7.63 5.65 19.15
CA ALA A 165 -8.84 4.89 18.83
C ALA A 165 -9.91 5.88 18.35
N TRP A 166 -10.19 5.86 17.06
CA TRP A 166 -11.08 6.79 16.39
C TRP A 166 -12.47 6.17 16.24
N PHE A 167 -13.52 6.92 16.57
CA PHE A 167 -14.92 6.57 16.38
C PHE A 167 -15.66 7.76 15.79
N GLU A 168 -16.37 7.60 14.71
CA GLU A 168 -17.11 8.68 14.06
C GLU A 168 -18.50 8.26 13.62
N VAL A 169 -19.42 9.24 13.62
CA VAL A 169 -20.79 9.09 13.13
C VAL A 169 -21.14 10.33 12.29
N ASN A 170 -21.84 10.10 11.19
CA ASN A 170 -22.44 11.16 10.39
C ASN A 170 -23.96 11.30 10.64
N PRO A 171 -24.64 12.35 10.15
CA PRO A 171 -26.06 12.55 10.39
C PRO A 171 -26.99 11.48 9.81
N SER A 172 -26.51 10.62 8.90
CA SER A 172 -27.24 9.43 8.39
C SER A 172 -27.02 8.17 9.22
N GLY A 173 -26.31 8.26 10.37
CA GLY A 173 -25.99 7.13 11.23
C GLY A 173 -24.89 6.20 10.67
N VAL A 174 -24.17 6.63 9.64
CA VAL A 174 -23.02 5.88 9.14
C VAL A 174 -21.88 5.99 10.14
N ARG A 175 -21.35 4.84 10.51
CA ARG A 175 -20.24 4.70 11.47
C ARG A 175 -18.91 4.52 10.74
N GLY A 176 -17.84 4.99 11.36
CA GLY A 176 -16.47 4.73 10.94
C GLY A 176 -15.56 4.65 12.15
N GLU A 177 -14.53 3.83 12.04
CA GLU A 177 -13.52 3.64 13.07
C GLU A 177 -12.15 3.34 12.51
N SER A 178 -11.12 3.69 13.29
CA SER A 178 -9.75 3.28 13.02
C SER A 178 -8.92 3.22 14.31
N PHE A 179 -7.83 2.48 14.28
CA PHE A 179 -6.87 2.44 15.37
C PHE A 179 -5.46 2.74 14.86
N ASN A 180 -4.88 3.86 15.29
CA ASN A 180 -3.56 4.32 14.85
C ASN A 180 -3.45 4.45 13.31
N GLY A 181 -4.54 4.89 12.65
CA GLY A 181 -4.63 4.98 11.19
C GLY A 181 -4.78 3.63 10.48
N ASP A 182 -5.14 2.59 11.21
CA ASP A 182 -5.51 1.29 10.66
C ASP A 182 -7.02 1.19 10.55
N ASP A 183 -7.56 1.47 9.35
CA ASP A 183 -9.00 1.46 9.03
C ASP A 183 -9.60 0.05 8.93
N SER A 184 -8.77 -0.97 9.10
CA SER A 184 -9.21 -2.36 9.14
C SER A 184 -9.58 -2.85 10.54
N TRP A 185 -9.37 -2.02 11.56
CA TRP A 185 -9.82 -2.30 12.91
C TRP A 185 -11.35 -2.15 12.98
N ASP A 186 -12.05 -3.24 13.15
CA ASP A 186 -13.52 -3.34 13.10
C ASP A 186 -14.09 -3.76 14.47
N PRO A 187 -14.22 -2.82 15.44
CA PRO A 187 -14.80 -3.07 16.74
C PRO A 187 -16.32 -3.17 16.65
N VAL A 188 -16.92 -3.96 17.54
CA VAL A 188 -18.39 -4.01 17.68
C VAL A 188 -18.87 -2.92 18.63
N TRP A 189 -19.43 -1.85 18.08
CA TRP A 189 -19.97 -0.71 18.82
C TRP A 189 -21.27 -0.19 18.19
N GLU A 190 -22.01 0.61 18.94
CA GLU A 190 -23.29 1.17 18.51
C GLU A 190 -23.16 2.67 18.32
N GLY A 191 -23.76 3.18 17.25
CA GLY A 191 -23.84 4.60 16.97
C GLY A 191 -25.07 4.92 16.15
N ALA A 192 -25.80 5.96 16.54
CA ALA A 192 -26.99 6.45 15.87
C ALA A 192 -26.98 7.98 15.78
N ALA A 193 -27.72 8.53 14.85
CA ALA A 193 -27.88 9.97 14.68
C ALA A 193 -29.31 10.33 14.30
N HIS A 194 -29.73 11.53 14.72
CA HIS A 194 -31.04 12.10 14.40
C HIS A 194 -30.89 13.54 13.92
N VAL A 195 -31.57 13.88 12.83
CA VAL A 195 -31.59 15.24 12.27
C VAL A 195 -32.92 15.91 12.62
N ASP A 196 -32.84 17.13 13.17
CA ASP A 196 -34.02 17.91 13.55
C ASP A 196 -33.98 19.35 12.99
N GLY A 197 -34.92 20.19 13.41
CA GLY A 197 -35.02 21.57 12.93
C GLY A 197 -33.87 22.50 13.33
N ASN A 198 -33.04 22.10 14.31
CA ASN A 198 -31.96 22.91 14.87
C ASN A 198 -30.55 22.35 14.58
N GLY A 199 -30.47 21.30 13.76
CA GLY A 199 -29.20 20.63 13.46
C GLY A 199 -29.33 19.12 13.55
N TRP A 200 -28.42 18.45 14.25
CA TRP A 200 -28.44 17.01 14.43
C TRP A 200 -27.82 16.58 15.76
N THR A 201 -28.17 15.39 16.20
CA THR A 201 -27.62 14.74 17.38
C THR A 201 -27.01 13.42 17.03
N ALA A 202 -26.07 12.94 17.82
CA ALA A 202 -25.46 11.63 17.72
C ALA A 202 -25.28 11.00 19.09
N GLU A 203 -25.49 9.70 19.14
CA GLU A 203 -25.20 8.87 20.27
C GLU A 203 -24.26 7.74 19.89
N MET A 204 -23.31 7.43 20.79
CA MET A 204 -22.38 6.33 20.63
C MET A 204 -22.33 5.52 21.91
N ARG A 205 -22.31 4.18 21.81
CA ARG A 205 -21.99 3.26 22.89
C ARG A 205 -20.75 2.48 22.51
N ILE A 206 -19.67 2.68 23.22
CA ILE A 206 -18.35 2.08 22.95
C ILE A 206 -18.07 1.09 24.08
N PRO A 207 -18.22 -0.22 23.85
CA PRO A 207 -17.97 -1.25 24.86
C PRO A 207 -16.48 -1.27 25.25
N TYR A 208 -16.19 -1.39 26.52
CA TYR A 208 -14.80 -1.49 27.02
C TYR A 208 -14.06 -2.72 26.48
N SER A 209 -14.77 -3.75 26.07
CA SER A 209 -14.22 -4.92 25.40
C SER A 209 -13.54 -4.60 24.06
N GLN A 210 -13.92 -3.51 23.43
CA GLN A 210 -13.34 -3.06 22.15
C GLN A 210 -12.14 -2.11 22.36
N LEU A 211 -11.95 -1.62 23.58
CA LEU A 211 -10.85 -0.73 23.94
C LEU A 211 -9.80 -1.48 24.78
N ARG A 212 -8.59 -1.00 24.72
CA ARG A 212 -7.46 -1.50 25.52
C ARG A 212 -6.98 -0.36 26.41
N PHE A 213 -7.06 -0.53 27.74
CA PHE A 213 -6.75 0.51 28.72
C PHE A 213 -6.02 -0.03 29.95
N SER A 214 -5.53 0.87 30.83
CA SER A 214 -4.83 0.54 32.08
C SER A 214 -5.69 -0.33 33.01
N ARG A 215 -5.05 -1.03 33.93
CA ARG A 215 -5.72 -1.81 34.99
C ARG A 215 -6.12 -0.98 36.22
N ASP A 216 -5.80 0.29 36.26
CA ASP A 216 -6.14 1.14 37.37
C ASP A 216 -7.66 1.29 37.47
N SER A 217 -8.20 1.38 38.69
CA SER A 217 -9.64 1.56 38.89
C SER A 217 -10.11 2.98 38.53
N SER A 218 -9.27 3.98 38.75
CA SER A 218 -9.47 5.36 38.29
C SER A 218 -8.68 5.60 37.04
N GLN A 219 -9.35 6.02 35.98
CA GLN A 219 -8.77 6.20 34.67
C GLN A 219 -8.74 7.66 34.27
N THR A 220 -7.62 8.09 33.66
CA THR A 220 -7.53 9.31 32.86
C THR A 220 -7.17 8.91 31.46
N TRP A 221 -7.98 9.28 30.48
CA TRP A 221 -7.75 8.97 29.06
C TRP A 221 -7.40 10.24 28.30
N GLY A 222 -6.56 10.14 27.29
CA GLY A 222 -6.44 11.17 26.29
C GLY A 222 -7.70 11.18 25.43
N MET A 223 -8.25 12.36 25.14
CA MET A 223 -9.44 12.50 24.30
C MET A 223 -9.30 13.68 23.36
N GLN A 224 -9.74 13.48 22.12
CA GLN A 224 -9.96 14.55 21.14
C GLN A 224 -11.36 14.42 20.57
N ILE A 225 -11.99 15.55 20.32
CA ILE A 225 -13.28 15.62 19.64
C ILE A 225 -13.11 16.49 18.41
N TRP A 226 -13.55 15.95 17.26
CA TRP A 226 -13.58 16.65 16.00
C TRP A 226 -15.02 16.82 15.52
N ARG A 227 -15.38 18.02 15.08
CA ARG A 227 -16.59 18.28 14.30
C ARG A 227 -16.21 18.70 12.90
N TYR A 228 -16.89 18.17 11.92
CA TYR A 228 -16.81 18.58 10.52
C TYR A 228 -18.15 19.16 10.10
N ALA A 229 -18.17 20.42 9.71
CA ALA A 229 -19.30 21.10 9.11
C ALA A 229 -19.03 21.27 7.61
N ASP A 230 -19.44 20.28 6.80
CA ASP A 230 -19.02 20.13 5.42
C ASP A 230 -19.42 21.33 4.54
N ARG A 231 -20.61 21.85 4.73
CA ARG A 231 -21.08 23.04 4.01
C ARG A 231 -20.14 24.23 4.15
N LEU A 232 -19.60 24.44 5.34
CA LEU A 232 -18.67 25.54 5.67
C LEU A 232 -17.21 25.18 5.35
N ASN A 233 -16.94 23.92 5.05
CA ASN A 233 -15.61 23.32 5.04
C ASN A 233 -14.84 23.65 6.33
N GLU A 234 -15.55 23.57 7.43
CA GLU A 234 -15.04 23.89 8.76
C GLU A 234 -14.73 22.59 9.49
N GLN A 235 -13.56 22.57 10.09
CA GLN A 235 -13.10 21.53 10.98
C GLN A 235 -12.82 22.16 12.33
N ASP A 236 -13.50 21.68 13.34
CA ASP A 236 -13.34 22.13 14.70
C ASP A 236 -12.74 21.03 15.56
N MET A 237 -11.92 21.40 16.51
CA MET A 237 -11.39 20.47 17.52
C MET A 237 -11.56 21.05 18.93
N TRP A 238 -11.76 20.13 19.87
CA TRP A 238 -11.87 20.48 21.29
C TRP A 238 -10.51 20.80 21.91
N SER A 239 -9.52 19.93 21.75
CA SER A 239 -8.14 20.20 22.15
C SER A 239 -7.37 20.75 20.97
N PHE A 240 -7.19 22.07 20.94
CA PHE A 240 -6.66 22.76 19.78
C PHE A 240 -5.18 22.46 19.53
N ARG A 241 -4.87 22.11 18.30
CA ARG A 241 -3.52 21.94 17.74
C ARG A 241 -3.40 22.73 16.45
N ARG A 242 -2.28 23.39 16.22
CA ARG A 242 -2.02 24.09 14.96
C ARG A 242 -1.78 23.12 13.81
N ARG A 243 -2.09 23.55 12.60
CA ARG A 243 -1.91 22.75 11.37
C ARG A 243 -0.44 22.43 11.06
N ASN A 244 0.48 23.27 11.51
CA ASN A 244 1.92 23.07 11.36
C ASN A 244 2.59 22.33 12.53
N GLU A 245 1.80 21.77 13.46
CA GLU A 245 2.27 20.92 14.56
C GLU A 245 1.95 19.47 14.27
N SER A 246 2.91 18.58 14.45
CA SER A 246 2.74 17.11 14.37
C SER A 246 2.81 16.49 15.76
N GLY A 247 2.16 15.37 15.98
CA GLY A 247 2.22 14.65 17.26
C GLY A 247 0.90 14.02 17.73
N GLY A 248 -0.21 14.21 16.98
CA GLY A 248 -1.47 13.50 17.22
C GLY A 248 -1.91 13.51 18.68
N ALA A 249 -2.00 12.32 19.27
CA ALA A 249 -2.43 12.11 20.65
C ALA A 249 -1.64 12.90 21.73
N ALA A 250 -0.45 13.40 21.41
CA ALA A 250 0.31 14.25 22.35
C ALA A 250 -0.35 15.61 22.65
N PHE A 251 -1.33 16.01 21.86
CA PHE A 251 -2.07 17.26 22.02
C PHE A 251 -3.51 17.03 22.49
N TYR A 252 -3.87 15.80 22.86
CA TYR A 252 -5.23 15.51 23.31
C TYR A 252 -5.49 16.13 24.68
N GLY A 253 -6.75 16.50 24.90
CA GLY A 253 -7.27 16.83 26.21
C GLY A 253 -7.39 15.60 27.10
N HIS A 254 -7.79 15.79 28.34
CA HIS A 254 -7.93 14.73 29.33
C HIS A 254 -9.41 14.45 29.62
N LEU A 255 -9.80 13.19 29.57
CA LEU A 255 -11.07 12.69 30.06
C LEU A 255 -10.83 12.04 31.42
N GLU A 256 -11.38 12.64 32.48
CA GLU A 256 -11.25 12.20 33.85
C GLU A 256 -12.58 11.69 34.42
N GLY A 257 -12.55 11.13 35.63
CA GLY A 257 -13.75 10.67 36.33
C GLY A 257 -14.22 9.25 35.96
N LEU A 258 -13.53 8.58 35.07
CA LEU A 258 -13.81 7.17 34.71
C LEU A 258 -13.42 6.26 35.86
N SER A 259 -14.39 5.51 36.40
CA SER A 259 -14.16 4.47 37.41
C SER A 259 -14.70 3.15 36.90
N ILE A 260 -13.79 2.30 36.41
CA ILE A 260 -14.09 1.01 35.78
C ILE A 260 -13.66 -0.09 36.73
N VAL A 261 -14.60 -0.72 37.38
CA VAL A 261 -14.35 -1.73 38.46
C VAL A 261 -14.47 -3.14 37.87
N ASP A 262 -15.47 -3.36 37.05
CA ASP A 262 -15.71 -4.68 36.46
C ASP A 262 -15.14 -4.77 35.04
N ARG A 263 -14.52 -5.91 34.73
CA ARG A 263 -13.85 -6.12 33.48
C ARG A 263 -14.27 -7.46 32.91
N PRO A 264 -15.24 -7.46 32.02
CA PRO A 264 -15.70 -8.71 31.43
C PRO A 264 -14.56 -9.40 30.69
N ARG A 265 -14.33 -10.67 31.00
CA ARG A 265 -13.59 -11.57 30.12
C ARG A 265 -14.50 -11.80 28.92
N GLN A 266 -14.08 -11.35 27.76
CA GLN A 266 -14.89 -11.50 26.58
C GLN A 266 -14.29 -12.55 25.66
N LEU A 267 -15.13 -13.50 25.30
CA LEU A 267 -14.89 -14.46 24.25
C LEU A 267 -15.82 -14.12 23.07
N GLU A 268 -15.21 -13.85 21.94
CA GLU A 268 -15.91 -13.70 20.67
C GLU A 268 -15.56 -14.89 19.77
N LEU A 269 -16.56 -15.52 19.22
CA LEU A 269 -16.42 -16.59 18.25
C LEU A 269 -17.14 -16.21 16.97
N LEU A 270 -16.49 -16.31 15.83
CA LEU A 270 -17.03 -15.99 14.52
C LEU A 270 -16.90 -17.22 13.60
N PRO A 271 -17.77 -18.24 13.75
CA PRO A 271 -17.86 -19.30 12.76
C PRO A 271 -18.32 -18.76 11.43
N TYR A 272 -17.83 -19.37 10.35
CA TYR A 272 -18.26 -19.03 9.01
C TYR A 272 -18.35 -20.26 8.11
N VAL A 273 -19.19 -20.12 7.11
CA VAL A 273 -19.31 -21.07 6.02
C VAL A 273 -19.18 -20.34 4.70
N VAL A 274 -18.54 -21.00 3.75
CA VAL A 274 -18.33 -20.48 2.39
C VAL A 274 -18.74 -21.53 1.38
N SER A 275 -19.60 -21.17 0.46
CA SER A 275 -19.90 -21.95 -0.74
C SER A 275 -19.33 -21.20 -1.94
N LYS A 276 -18.52 -21.87 -2.76
CA LYS A 276 -17.85 -21.31 -3.94
C LYS A 276 -18.21 -22.14 -5.16
N GLY A 277 -18.79 -21.50 -6.16
CA GLY A 277 -18.98 -22.09 -7.50
C GLY A 277 -18.02 -21.44 -8.49
N GLN A 278 -17.14 -22.23 -9.10
CA GLN A 278 -16.24 -21.77 -10.16
C GLN A 278 -16.71 -22.32 -11.50
N PHE A 279 -16.83 -21.42 -12.48
CA PHE A 279 -17.19 -21.75 -13.85
C PHE A 279 -16.06 -21.28 -14.75
N LYS A 280 -15.07 -22.18 -14.95
CA LYS A 280 -13.85 -21.93 -15.73
C LYS A 280 -13.93 -22.63 -17.08
N TYR A 281 -13.19 -22.08 -18.05
CA TYR A 281 -13.03 -22.75 -19.30
C TYR A 281 -12.00 -23.89 -19.17
N ALA A 282 -12.48 -25.12 -19.34
CA ALA A 282 -11.59 -26.27 -19.50
C ALA A 282 -11.10 -26.38 -20.97
N ARG A 283 -9.79 -26.50 -21.16
CA ARG A 283 -9.21 -26.75 -22.46
C ARG A 283 -9.63 -28.15 -22.94
N PRO A 284 -9.85 -28.36 -24.23
CA PRO A 284 -10.16 -29.69 -24.72
C PRO A 284 -9.08 -30.71 -24.32
N GLY A 285 -9.50 -31.81 -23.71
CA GLY A 285 -8.59 -32.85 -23.20
C GLY A 285 -7.98 -32.58 -21.82
N ASP A 286 -8.40 -31.54 -21.13
CA ASP A 286 -8.01 -31.29 -19.75
C ASP A 286 -8.74 -32.28 -18.82
N PRO A 287 -8.01 -33.15 -18.11
CA PRO A 287 -8.62 -34.14 -17.23
C PRO A 287 -8.94 -33.59 -15.83
N TYR A 288 -8.49 -32.40 -15.50
CA TYR A 288 -8.52 -31.84 -14.15
C TYR A 288 -9.62 -30.81 -13.94
N HIS A 289 -10.03 -30.12 -15.00
CA HIS A 289 -10.97 -29.05 -14.88
C HIS A 289 -12.26 -29.37 -15.63
N ASP A 290 -13.34 -29.53 -14.88
CA ASP A 290 -14.68 -29.52 -15.41
C ASP A 290 -15.15 -28.07 -15.62
N ARG A 291 -16.22 -27.91 -16.42
CA ARG A 291 -16.82 -26.58 -16.66
C ARG A 291 -17.37 -25.93 -15.41
N SER A 292 -17.62 -26.70 -14.36
CA SER A 292 -18.14 -26.21 -13.07
C SER A 292 -17.48 -26.98 -11.93
N ASP A 293 -16.94 -26.26 -10.98
CA ASP A 293 -16.41 -26.77 -9.74
C ASP A 293 -17.15 -26.13 -8.57
N LEU A 294 -17.69 -26.96 -7.64
CA LEU A 294 -18.42 -26.52 -6.47
C LEU A 294 -17.64 -26.88 -5.22
N GLY A 295 -17.16 -25.88 -4.52
CA GLY A 295 -16.43 -26.02 -3.27
C GLY A 295 -17.26 -25.54 -2.06
N PHE A 296 -17.07 -26.21 -0.95
CA PHE A 296 -17.60 -25.81 0.35
C PHE A 296 -16.47 -25.75 1.36
N ASN A 297 -16.39 -24.67 2.11
CA ASN A 297 -15.40 -24.51 3.18
C ASN A 297 -16.08 -23.99 4.45
N ALA A 298 -15.55 -24.41 5.61
CA ALA A 298 -16.00 -23.91 6.90
C ALA A 298 -14.76 -23.66 7.78
N GLY A 299 -14.84 -22.62 8.56
CA GLY A 299 -13.79 -22.23 9.48
C GLY A 299 -14.35 -21.39 10.64
N ALA A 300 -13.46 -20.94 11.50
CA ALA A 300 -13.85 -20.11 12.62
C ALA A 300 -12.71 -19.17 13.02
N ASP A 301 -13.08 -17.95 13.36
CA ASP A 301 -12.20 -17.00 14.02
C ASP A 301 -12.60 -16.88 15.50
N LEU A 302 -11.61 -16.81 16.37
CA LEU A 302 -11.76 -16.68 17.80
C LEU A 302 -11.01 -15.46 18.27
N LYS A 303 -11.65 -14.62 19.07
CA LYS A 303 -11.01 -13.51 19.76
C LYS A 303 -11.29 -13.62 21.25
N TYR A 304 -10.25 -13.66 22.04
CA TYR A 304 -10.32 -13.83 23.48
C TYR A 304 -9.47 -12.80 24.20
N LEU A 305 -10.08 -12.05 25.10
CA LEU A 305 -9.37 -11.14 25.98
C LEU A 305 -8.67 -11.93 27.09
N LEU A 306 -7.39 -12.25 26.90
CA LEU A 306 -6.56 -12.89 27.91
C LEU A 306 -6.48 -12.04 29.19
N THR A 307 -6.36 -10.74 28.99
CA THR A 307 -6.44 -9.70 30.01
C THR A 307 -7.10 -8.48 29.39
N SER A 308 -7.44 -7.46 30.17
CA SER A 308 -7.92 -6.17 29.60
C SER A 308 -6.98 -5.54 28.56
N ASN A 309 -5.75 -6.03 28.48
CA ASN A 309 -4.67 -5.41 27.71
C ASN A 309 -4.09 -6.31 26.63
N LEU A 310 -4.35 -7.62 26.70
CA LEU A 310 -3.83 -8.62 25.77
C LEU A 310 -4.97 -9.41 25.16
N THR A 311 -5.00 -9.45 23.85
CA THR A 311 -5.99 -10.20 23.05
C THR A 311 -5.30 -11.34 22.34
N LEU A 312 -5.90 -12.53 22.43
CA LEU A 312 -5.62 -13.66 21.57
C LEU A 312 -6.63 -13.65 20.42
N ASP A 313 -6.15 -13.56 19.20
CA ASP A 313 -6.92 -13.84 18.00
C ASP A 313 -6.41 -15.16 17.41
N ALA A 314 -7.29 -16.08 17.07
CA ALA A 314 -6.94 -17.33 16.41
C ALA A 314 -7.90 -17.60 15.23
N THR A 315 -7.39 -18.22 14.20
CA THR A 315 -8.18 -18.63 13.04
C THR A 315 -7.88 -20.07 12.68
N PHE A 316 -8.93 -20.82 12.34
CA PHE A 316 -8.84 -22.22 11.94
C PHE A 316 -9.44 -22.35 10.56
N ASN A 317 -8.69 -22.98 9.64
CA ASN A 317 -9.05 -23.16 8.25
C ASN A 317 -9.57 -21.87 7.61
N PRO A 318 -8.80 -20.76 7.68
CA PRO A 318 -9.27 -19.47 7.20
C PRO A 318 -9.57 -19.52 5.72
N ASP A 319 -10.78 -19.06 5.36
CA ASP A 319 -11.12 -18.85 3.96
C ASP A 319 -10.59 -17.50 3.51
N PHE A 320 -9.69 -17.54 2.55
CA PHE A 320 -9.16 -16.35 1.89
C PHE A 320 -9.86 -16.03 0.57
N GLY A 321 -11.11 -16.46 0.41
CA GLY A 321 -11.97 -16.00 -0.66
C GLY A 321 -11.94 -14.47 -0.68
N GLN A 322 -11.07 -13.92 -1.56
CA GLN A 322 -10.87 -12.47 -1.61
C GLN A 322 -12.16 -11.82 -2.11
N VAL A 323 -12.79 -11.06 -1.24
CA VAL A 323 -13.93 -10.21 -1.61
C VAL A 323 -13.49 -9.10 -2.58
N GLU A 324 -12.20 -8.74 -2.54
CA GLU A 324 -11.57 -7.77 -3.45
C GLU A 324 -10.45 -8.41 -4.28
N VAL A 325 -10.56 -8.32 -5.60
CA VAL A 325 -9.56 -8.79 -6.55
C VAL A 325 -8.45 -7.74 -6.70
N ASP A 326 -7.20 -8.20 -6.82
CA ASP A 326 -6.08 -7.32 -7.17
C ASP A 326 -6.26 -6.82 -8.61
N PRO A 327 -5.94 -5.54 -8.91
CA PRO A 327 -6.12 -4.97 -10.23
C PRO A 327 -5.21 -5.64 -11.27
N ALA A 328 -5.67 -5.69 -12.53
CA ALA A 328 -4.84 -6.13 -13.63
C ALA A 328 -3.67 -5.16 -13.84
N SER A 329 -2.46 -5.68 -13.98
CA SER A 329 -1.26 -4.91 -14.26
C SER A 329 -0.33 -5.68 -15.19
N LEU A 330 0.42 -4.96 -16.01
CA LEU A 330 1.47 -5.52 -16.86
C LEU A 330 2.83 -5.37 -16.17
N ASN A 331 3.49 -6.49 -15.85
CA ASN A 331 4.84 -6.48 -15.29
C ASN A 331 5.83 -7.13 -16.27
N LEU A 332 6.60 -6.31 -16.98
CA LEU A 332 7.68 -6.75 -17.89
C LEU A 332 9.06 -6.77 -17.20
N SER A 333 9.12 -6.41 -15.93
CA SER A 333 10.33 -6.40 -15.14
C SER A 333 10.70 -7.80 -14.62
N ALA A 334 11.90 -7.92 -14.05
CA ALA A 334 12.32 -9.14 -13.34
C ALA A 334 11.95 -9.11 -11.84
N PHE A 335 11.12 -8.16 -11.40
CA PHE A 335 10.85 -7.91 -9.99
C PHE A 335 9.41 -8.24 -9.64
N GLU A 336 9.22 -8.78 -8.44
CA GLU A 336 7.92 -9.08 -7.89
C GLU A 336 7.12 -7.79 -7.64
N THR A 337 5.80 -7.83 -7.86
CA THR A 337 4.89 -6.74 -7.54
C THR A 337 4.40 -6.87 -6.10
N TYR A 338 4.44 -5.77 -5.34
CA TYR A 338 3.90 -5.70 -3.99
C TYR A 338 2.40 -5.42 -4.02
N TYR A 339 1.65 -6.16 -3.20
CA TYR A 339 0.21 -5.93 -2.96
C TYR A 339 -0.07 -5.82 -1.47
N ASP A 340 -0.96 -4.92 -1.08
CA ASP A 340 -1.37 -4.77 0.31
C ASP A 340 -2.13 -6.00 0.82
N GLU A 341 -1.99 -6.28 2.13
CA GLU A 341 -2.74 -7.34 2.79
C GLU A 341 -4.22 -6.94 2.92
N LYS A 342 -5.12 -7.87 2.61
CA LYS A 342 -6.58 -7.66 2.67
C LYS A 342 -7.30 -8.67 3.57
N ARG A 343 -6.61 -9.72 4.02
CA ARG A 343 -7.20 -10.81 4.82
C ARG A 343 -7.41 -10.35 6.26
N PRO A 344 -8.66 -10.38 6.79
CA PRO A 344 -9.02 -9.76 8.07
C PRO A 344 -8.14 -10.20 9.25
N PHE A 345 -7.83 -11.49 9.36
CA PHE A 345 -6.97 -12.00 10.43
C PHE A 345 -5.59 -11.32 10.44
N PHE A 346 -4.96 -11.11 9.29
CA PHE A 346 -3.62 -10.52 9.22
C PHE A 346 -3.65 -8.99 9.29
N VAL A 347 -4.75 -8.37 8.89
CA VAL A 347 -4.90 -6.92 8.93
C VAL A 347 -5.21 -6.45 10.34
N ALA A 348 -6.13 -7.12 11.06
CA ALA A 348 -6.49 -6.76 12.42
C ALA A 348 -5.28 -6.76 13.36
N GLY A 349 -5.02 -5.63 14.04
CA GLY A 349 -3.92 -5.49 14.98
C GLY A 349 -2.51 -5.48 14.36
N ARG A 350 -2.38 -5.26 13.04
CA ARG A 350 -1.08 -5.21 12.34
C ARG A 350 -0.13 -4.17 12.92
N SER A 351 -0.65 -3.10 13.53
CA SER A 351 0.15 -2.05 14.17
C SER A 351 1.09 -2.59 15.25
N ALA A 352 0.72 -3.67 15.94
CA ALA A 352 1.57 -4.34 16.93
C ALA A 352 2.83 -4.99 16.31
N PHE A 353 2.80 -5.32 15.02
CA PHE A 353 3.90 -5.95 14.28
C PHE A 353 4.72 -4.95 13.46
N ASN A 354 4.32 -3.67 13.40
CA ASN A 354 5.05 -2.65 12.65
C ASN A 354 6.48 -2.48 13.20
N PHE A 355 7.45 -2.56 12.30
CA PHE A 355 8.87 -2.47 12.60
C PHE A 355 9.56 -1.43 11.72
N GLY A 356 10.49 -0.68 12.30
CA GLY A 356 11.39 0.24 11.59
C GLY A 356 10.79 1.57 11.16
N GLY A 357 9.48 1.64 10.94
CA GLY A 357 8.75 2.88 10.63
C GLY A 357 9.40 3.71 9.51
N THR A 358 9.68 3.09 8.37
CA THR A 358 10.29 3.78 7.22
C THR A 358 9.32 4.80 6.64
N SER A 359 9.70 6.06 6.61
CA SER A 359 8.93 7.15 5.98
C SER A 359 9.84 8.25 5.48
N CYS A 360 9.35 9.03 4.55
CA CYS A 360 10.06 10.11 3.91
C CYS A 360 9.03 11.14 3.43
N PHE A 361 9.32 12.46 3.45
CA PHE A 361 8.37 13.47 3.00
C PHE A 361 8.05 13.34 1.51
N PHE A 362 9.07 13.12 0.69
CA PHE A 362 8.93 12.89 -0.73
C PHE A 362 10.14 12.12 -1.24
N CYS A 363 9.96 10.82 -1.47
CA CYS A 363 11.01 9.95 -2.01
C CYS A 363 10.43 9.08 -3.11
N SER A 364 11.08 9.06 -4.25
CA SER A 364 10.90 8.04 -5.28
C SER A 364 11.98 6.96 -5.15
N ASN A 365 11.74 5.77 -5.69
CA ASN A 365 12.67 4.62 -5.63
C ASN A 365 13.10 4.21 -4.21
N PHE A 366 12.35 4.60 -3.19
CA PHE A 366 12.59 4.19 -1.83
C PHE A 366 11.97 2.81 -1.57
N SER A 367 12.79 1.87 -1.14
CA SER A 367 12.33 0.53 -0.76
C SER A 367 12.40 0.39 0.77
N GLY A 368 11.27 0.13 1.42
CA GLY A 368 11.20 -0.04 2.87
C GLY A 368 12.06 -1.20 3.39
N LEU A 369 12.53 -1.12 4.63
CA LEU A 369 13.21 -2.19 5.33
C LEU A 369 12.16 -2.93 6.20
N GLY A 370 11.28 -3.70 5.57
CA GLY A 370 10.29 -4.54 6.24
C GLY A 370 10.85 -5.94 6.52
N VAL A 371 10.46 -6.54 7.64
CA VAL A 371 10.84 -7.92 8.02
C VAL A 371 9.64 -8.85 8.09
N PHE A 372 8.44 -8.32 7.85
CA PHE A 372 7.20 -9.08 7.86
C PHE A 372 6.26 -8.60 6.74
N TYR A 373 5.77 -9.56 5.97
CA TYR A 373 4.77 -9.38 4.92
C TYR A 373 3.83 -10.59 4.94
N SER A 374 2.66 -10.42 5.49
CA SER A 374 1.73 -11.52 5.81
C SER A 374 1.26 -12.31 4.58
N ARG A 375 1.27 -11.71 3.38
CA ARG A 375 0.95 -12.43 2.13
C ARG A 375 1.93 -13.56 1.78
N ARG A 376 3.06 -13.68 2.48
CA ARG A 376 3.93 -14.87 2.37
C ARG A 376 3.29 -16.11 2.96
N ILE A 377 2.41 -15.95 3.94
CA ILE A 377 1.69 -17.04 4.60
C ILE A 377 0.47 -17.39 3.75
N GLY A 378 0.38 -18.65 3.28
CA GLY A 378 -0.70 -19.08 2.39
C GLY A 378 -0.62 -18.50 0.98
N ARG A 379 0.58 -18.13 0.48
CA ARG A 379 0.81 -17.70 -0.91
C ARG A 379 0.53 -18.83 -1.91
N PRO A 380 0.40 -18.55 -3.21
CA PRO A 380 0.41 -19.60 -4.23
C PRO A 380 1.61 -20.52 -4.07
N PRO A 381 1.46 -21.84 -4.26
CA PRO A 381 2.56 -22.81 -4.13
C PRO A 381 3.79 -22.42 -4.94
N GLN A 382 4.96 -22.47 -4.31
CA GLN A 382 6.19 -21.91 -4.88
C GLN A 382 6.70 -22.70 -6.10
N LEU A 383 6.36 -23.99 -6.20
CA LEU A 383 6.73 -24.86 -7.32
C LEU A 383 5.62 -25.00 -8.37
N GLN A 384 4.55 -24.20 -8.34
CA GLN A 384 3.50 -24.23 -9.35
C GLN A 384 4.05 -24.04 -10.78
N GLY A 385 4.92 -23.05 -10.97
CA GLY A 385 5.58 -22.83 -12.28
C GLY A 385 6.48 -23.98 -12.71
N TYR A 386 7.11 -24.68 -11.78
CA TYR A 386 7.91 -25.86 -12.07
C TYR A 386 7.04 -27.01 -12.62
N VAL A 387 5.89 -27.26 -12.00
CA VAL A 387 4.96 -28.31 -12.47
C VAL A 387 4.37 -27.96 -13.81
N ASN A 388 4.03 -26.70 -14.07
CA ASN A 388 3.59 -26.25 -15.40
C ASN A 388 4.66 -26.50 -16.47
N ASN A 389 5.95 -26.31 -16.13
CA ASN A 389 7.05 -26.65 -17.03
C ASN A 389 7.20 -28.16 -17.25
N LEU A 390 6.95 -29.00 -16.22
CA LEU A 390 6.95 -30.46 -16.34
C LEU A 390 5.81 -30.97 -17.24
N ALA A 391 4.62 -30.37 -17.12
CA ALA A 391 3.49 -30.69 -18.00
C ALA A 391 3.79 -30.31 -19.46
N GLY A 392 4.59 -29.24 -19.67
CA GLY A 392 4.97 -28.82 -21.04
C GLY A 392 3.81 -28.16 -21.79
N ASN A 393 3.97 -28.00 -23.10
CA ASN A 393 2.98 -27.29 -23.94
C ASN A 393 1.75 -28.14 -24.28
N THR A 394 1.88 -29.47 -24.25
CA THR A 394 0.84 -30.44 -24.63
C THR A 394 0.12 -31.07 -23.45
N GLY A 395 0.69 -30.94 -22.23
CA GLY A 395 0.14 -31.50 -21.04
C GLY A 395 -0.75 -30.53 -20.26
N PHE A 396 -1.18 -31.00 -19.09
CA PHE A 396 -2.04 -30.28 -18.18
C PHE A 396 -1.50 -30.41 -16.75
N ALA A 397 -1.67 -29.37 -15.94
CA ALA A 397 -1.31 -29.36 -14.53
C ALA A 397 -2.46 -28.78 -13.71
N ASP A 398 -2.69 -29.40 -12.56
CA ASP A 398 -3.64 -28.96 -11.55
C ASP A 398 -2.88 -28.75 -10.24
N ALA A 399 -2.71 -27.48 -9.86
CA ALA A 399 -2.07 -27.08 -8.61
C ALA A 399 -3.03 -26.19 -7.82
N PRO A 400 -3.04 -26.26 -6.47
CA PRO A 400 -3.82 -25.33 -5.66
C PRO A 400 -3.48 -23.88 -5.96
N ASP A 401 -4.50 -23.03 -6.02
CA ASP A 401 -4.31 -21.58 -6.24
C ASP A 401 -3.57 -20.91 -5.08
N GLN A 402 -3.68 -21.47 -3.86
CA GLN A 402 -3.02 -20.99 -2.63
C GLN A 402 -2.69 -22.14 -1.69
N ALA A 403 -1.65 -21.98 -0.89
CA ALA A 403 -1.34 -22.95 0.16
C ALA A 403 -2.32 -22.80 1.33
N THR A 404 -2.86 -23.94 1.79
CA THR A 404 -3.84 -24.01 2.87
C THR A 404 -3.20 -23.63 4.20
N ILE A 405 -3.77 -22.67 4.91
CA ILE A 405 -3.37 -22.36 6.29
C ILE A 405 -4.19 -23.28 7.22
N LEU A 406 -3.52 -24.18 7.89
CA LEU A 406 -4.17 -25.08 8.87
C LEU A 406 -4.71 -24.31 10.06
N GLY A 407 -3.96 -23.32 10.52
CA GLY A 407 -4.33 -22.44 11.58
C GLY A 407 -3.30 -21.35 11.81
N ALA A 408 -3.76 -20.26 12.39
CA ALA A 408 -2.89 -19.19 12.85
C ALA A 408 -3.42 -18.59 14.16
N ALA A 409 -2.52 -18.16 15.02
CA ALA A 409 -2.86 -17.49 16.26
C ALA A 409 -1.95 -16.30 16.49
N LYS A 410 -2.49 -15.21 17.04
CA LYS A 410 -1.70 -14.05 17.43
C LYS A 410 -2.15 -13.52 18.79
N ILE A 411 -1.17 -13.07 19.57
CA ILE A 411 -1.38 -12.32 20.81
C ILE A 411 -0.91 -10.91 20.57
N THR A 412 -1.79 -9.95 20.74
CA THR A 412 -1.46 -8.54 20.60
C THR A 412 -1.96 -7.74 21.78
N GLY A 413 -1.23 -6.70 22.14
CA GLY A 413 -1.68 -5.77 23.18
C GLY A 413 -0.54 -5.05 23.86
N ARG A 414 -0.86 -4.43 25.00
CA ARG A 414 0.08 -3.62 25.77
C ARG A 414 0.01 -3.98 27.25
N THR A 415 1.15 -4.11 27.89
CA THR A 415 1.22 -4.33 29.33
C THR A 415 1.07 -3.01 30.09
N SER A 416 0.66 -3.08 31.35
CA SER A 416 0.61 -1.92 32.25
C SER A 416 1.97 -1.23 32.43
N SER A 417 3.06 -1.97 32.26
CA SER A 417 4.41 -1.44 32.29
C SER A 417 4.85 -0.78 30.97
N GLY A 418 3.96 -0.62 29.98
CA GLY A 418 4.21 0.10 28.73
C GLY A 418 4.99 -0.70 27.67
N TYR A 419 4.91 -2.03 27.70
CA TYR A 419 5.38 -2.86 26.60
C TYR A 419 4.23 -3.19 25.66
N THR A 420 4.36 -2.85 24.38
CA THR A 420 3.50 -3.38 23.33
C THR A 420 4.08 -4.72 22.87
N ILE A 421 3.22 -5.73 22.79
CA ILE A 421 3.59 -7.11 22.42
C ILE A 421 2.76 -7.51 21.21
N GLY A 422 3.42 -8.10 20.22
CA GLY A 422 2.82 -8.80 19.10
C GLY A 422 3.54 -10.15 18.93
N VAL A 423 2.83 -11.25 19.07
CA VAL A 423 3.35 -12.60 18.78
C VAL A 423 2.36 -13.28 17.86
N MET A 424 2.83 -13.83 16.77
CA MET A 424 2.01 -14.57 15.81
C MET A 424 2.73 -15.85 15.40
N ASP A 425 1.97 -16.92 15.30
CA ASP A 425 2.40 -18.19 14.73
C ASP A 425 1.34 -18.67 13.72
N ALA A 426 1.80 -19.21 12.60
CA ALA A 426 0.94 -19.75 11.56
C ALA A 426 1.54 -21.00 10.94
N VAL A 427 0.71 -21.98 10.64
CA VAL A 427 1.11 -23.23 9.99
C VAL A 427 0.38 -23.37 8.66
N ALA A 428 1.15 -23.44 7.57
CA ALA A 428 0.63 -23.75 6.24
C ALA A 428 0.89 -25.22 5.89
N ASN A 429 -0.11 -25.83 5.25
CA ASN A 429 -0.09 -27.23 4.89
C ASN A 429 0.86 -27.52 3.73
N ARG A 430 1.18 -28.81 3.59
CA ARG A 430 1.81 -29.35 2.39
C ARG A 430 0.82 -29.37 1.25
N GLU A 431 1.25 -28.92 0.05
CA GLU A 431 0.42 -28.93 -1.15
C GLU A 431 1.07 -29.80 -2.24
N THR A 432 0.23 -30.53 -2.97
CA THR A 432 0.63 -31.40 -4.06
C THR A 432 -0.13 -31.00 -5.32
N ALA A 433 0.58 -30.90 -6.44
CA ALA A 433 0.00 -30.74 -7.76
C ALA A 433 -0.03 -32.07 -8.51
N ARG A 434 -1.03 -32.23 -9.37
CA ARG A 434 -1.15 -33.33 -10.32
C ARG A 434 -0.85 -32.81 -11.72
N TYR A 435 -0.25 -33.63 -12.55
CA TYR A 435 0.00 -33.24 -13.93
C TYR A 435 0.12 -34.44 -14.88
N ILE A 436 -0.15 -34.19 -16.14
CA ILE A 436 0.09 -35.10 -17.25
C ILE A 436 0.93 -34.40 -18.32
N THR A 437 1.83 -35.09 -18.99
CA THR A 437 2.71 -34.53 -20.03
C THR A 437 2.06 -34.48 -21.44
N ALA A 438 0.99 -35.24 -21.62
CA ALA A 438 0.18 -35.24 -22.83
C ALA A 438 -1.21 -35.83 -22.50
N PRO A 439 -2.25 -35.55 -23.32
CA PRO A 439 -3.55 -36.17 -23.17
C PRO A 439 -3.45 -37.71 -23.20
N GLY A 440 -4.01 -38.37 -22.16
CA GLY A 440 -3.95 -39.82 -22.00
C GLY A 440 -2.64 -40.36 -21.40
N ALA A 441 -1.65 -39.54 -21.11
CA ALA A 441 -0.47 -39.96 -20.37
C ALA A 441 -0.81 -40.28 -18.90
N PRO A 442 -0.04 -41.12 -18.20
CA PRO A 442 -0.22 -41.38 -16.79
C PRO A 442 -0.18 -40.09 -15.95
N GLU A 443 -1.04 -40.03 -14.95
CA GLU A 443 -1.02 -38.92 -13.98
C GLU A 443 0.22 -39.05 -13.09
N LEU A 444 0.89 -37.92 -12.89
CA LEU A 444 2.04 -37.76 -12.01
C LEU A 444 1.70 -36.72 -10.94
N THR A 445 2.38 -36.81 -9.82
CA THR A 445 2.22 -35.86 -8.69
C THR A 445 3.55 -35.26 -8.33
N GLN A 446 3.52 -33.99 -7.90
CA GLN A 446 4.67 -33.27 -7.40
C GLN A 446 4.26 -32.45 -6.19
N GLU A 447 5.04 -32.54 -5.12
CA GLU A 447 4.89 -31.62 -3.98
C GLU A 447 5.29 -30.23 -4.41
N VAL A 448 4.40 -29.23 -4.23
CA VAL A 448 4.58 -27.86 -4.73
C VAL A 448 4.73 -26.84 -3.63
N GLU A 449 4.35 -27.17 -2.40
CA GLU A 449 4.58 -26.39 -1.19
C GLU A 449 4.81 -27.31 -0.01
N PRO A 450 5.86 -27.11 0.82
CA PRO A 450 6.13 -27.94 1.98
C PRO A 450 5.29 -27.49 3.18
N LEU A 451 5.10 -28.38 4.16
CA LEU A 451 4.60 -28.00 5.49
C LEU A 451 5.51 -26.94 6.08
N SER A 452 4.96 -25.78 6.38
CA SER A 452 5.71 -24.59 6.78
C SER A 452 5.15 -23.95 8.05
N ASN A 453 6.04 -23.58 8.97
CA ASN A 453 5.71 -22.77 10.13
C ASN A 453 6.28 -21.36 9.96
N TYR A 454 5.47 -20.37 10.32
CA TYR A 454 5.80 -18.95 10.25
C TYR A 454 5.60 -18.31 11.62
N PHE A 455 6.66 -17.77 12.18
CA PHE A 455 6.64 -17.10 13.47
C PHE A 455 7.05 -15.63 13.37
N VAL A 456 6.33 -14.76 14.08
CA VAL A 456 6.67 -13.33 14.23
C VAL A 456 6.54 -12.96 15.70
N GLY A 457 7.62 -12.50 16.30
CA GLY A 457 7.64 -11.95 17.65
C GLY A 457 8.08 -10.48 17.64
N ARG A 458 7.29 -9.62 18.26
CA ARG A 458 7.53 -8.16 18.35
C ARG A 458 7.34 -7.70 19.79
N VAL A 459 8.29 -6.91 20.28
CA VAL A 459 8.15 -6.17 21.54
C VAL A 459 8.60 -4.73 21.34
N LYS A 460 7.84 -3.78 21.86
CA LYS A 460 8.15 -2.35 21.84
C LYS A 460 7.93 -1.77 23.22
N LYS A 461 8.90 -1.00 23.73
CA LYS A 461 8.82 -0.27 24.98
C LYS A 461 8.66 1.22 24.70
N GLU A 462 7.70 1.83 25.36
CA GLU A 462 7.48 3.28 25.33
C GLU A 462 8.03 3.93 26.61
N LEU A 463 8.72 5.02 26.43
CA LEU A 463 9.40 5.78 27.48
C LEU A 463 9.09 7.26 27.29
N ARG A 464 9.18 8.05 28.38
CA ARG A 464 9.02 9.50 28.35
C ARG A 464 7.70 9.92 27.71
N GLN A 465 6.59 9.34 28.14
CA GLN A 465 5.24 9.63 27.60
C GLN A 465 5.20 9.54 26.06
N GLY A 466 5.71 8.44 25.51
CA GLY A 466 5.71 8.18 24.08
C GLY A 466 6.74 8.98 23.26
N ALA A 467 7.51 9.90 23.88
CA ALA A 467 8.54 10.64 23.15
C ALA A 467 9.71 9.74 22.69
N THR A 468 9.92 8.62 23.38
CA THR A 468 10.94 7.63 23.03
C THR A 468 10.32 6.26 22.95
N THR A 469 10.57 5.54 21.85
CA THR A 469 10.21 4.12 21.72
C THR A 469 11.44 3.31 21.33
N VAL A 470 11.56 2.12 21.88
CA VAL A 470 12.58 1.13 21.49
C VAL A 470 11.90 -0.21 21.36
N GLY A 471 12.21 -0.93 20.31
CA GLY A 471 11.59 -2.21 20.05
C GLY A 471 12.54 -3.24 19.45
N ALA A 472 12.12 -4.51 19.52
CA ALA A 472 12.81 -5.62 18.91
C ALA A 472 11.81 -6.52 18.17
N VAL A 473 12.26 -7.14 17.09
CA VAL A 473 11.49 -8.06 16.28
C VAL A 473 12.31 -9.31 16.00
N VAL A 474 11.63 -10.44 15.91
CA VAL A 474 12.15 -11.68 15.36
C VAL A 474 11.11 -12.27 14.42
N THR A 475 11.57 -12.74 13.26
CA THR A 475 10.75 -13.50 12.31
C THR A 475 11.46 -14.81 11.99
N SER A 476 10.70 -15.88 11.82
CA SER A 476 11.24 -17.19 11.48
C SER A 476 10.29 -17.91 10.52
N THR A 477 10.87 -18.57 9.53
CA THR A 477 10.19 -19.53 8.66
C THR A 477 10.94 -20.84 8.72
N VAL A 478 10.24 -21.93 9.04
CA VAL A 478 10.78 -23.29 9.07
C VAL A 478 9.97 -24.17 8.15
N ARG A 479 10.62 -24.84 7.20
CA ARG A 479 9.99 -25.73 6.22
C ARG A 479 10.44 -27.17 6.38
N ARG A 480 9.49 -28.09 6.27
CA ARG A 480 9.75 -29.53 6.24
C ARG A 480 9.76 -29.98 4.77
N LEU A 481 10.93 -29.94 4.13
CA LEU A 481 11.11 -30.23 2.71
C LEU A 481 10.95 -31.73 2.38
N GLY A 482 10.90 -32.63 3.38
CA GLY A 482 10.51 -34.03 3.22
C GLY A 482 11.44 -34.90 2.37
N GLY A 483 12.60 -34.39 1.96
CA GLY A 483 13.50 -35.08 1.04
C GLY A 483 13.09 -35.01 -0.44
N ASP A 484 12.03 -34.25 -0.79
CA ASP A 484 11.68 -33.96 -2.17
C ASP A 484 12.78 -33.12 -2.82
N SER A 485 13.40 -33.68 -3.86
CA SER A 485 14.57 -33.08 -4.51
C SER A 485 14.26 -31.73 -5.17
N ALA A 486 13.04 -31.55 -5.68
CA ALA A 486 12.63 -30.31 -6.33
C ALA A 486 12.43 -29.18 -5.30
N LEU A 487 11.86 -29.49 -4.13
CA LEU A 487 11.73 -28.56 -3.01
C LEU A 487 13.10 -28.21 -2.41
N VAL A 488 13.91 -29.24 -2.13
CA VAL A 488 15.26 -29.08 -1.53
C VAL A 488 16.16 -28.20 -2.41
N ALA A 489 16.10 -28.39 -3.72
CA ALA A 489 16.94 -27.63 -4.65
C ALA A 489 16.50 -26.15 -4.85
N ARG A 490 15.32 -25.74 -4.35
CA ARG A 490 14.74 -24.43 -4.66
C ARG A 490 14.34 -23.61 -3.45
N LEU A 491 14.10 -24.24 -2.32
CA LEU A 491 13.58 -23.56 -1.13
C LEU A 491 14.56 -23.60 0.03
N HIS A 492 14.57 -22.54 0.84
CA HIS A 492 15.24 -22.53 2.11
C HIS A 492 14.52 -23.44 3.12
N ASP A 493 15.24 -24.18 3.92
CA ASP A 493 14.71 -24.95 5.04
C ASP A 493 14.42 -24.03 6.24
N ASN A 494 15.30 -23.06 6.50
CA ASN A 494 15.15 -22.06 7.54
C ASN A 494 15.45 -20.66 7.06
N ALA A 495 14.67 -19.70 7.54
CA ALA A 495 14.92 -18.28 7.36
C ALA A 495 14.60 -17.53 8.65
N THR A 496 15.50 -16.67 9.09
CA THR A 496 15.35 -15.89 10.31
C THR A 496 15.79 -14.46 10.11
N ALA A 497 15.03 -13.49 10.65
CA ALA A 497 15.48 -12.12 10.78
C ALA A 497 15.27 -11.61 12.21
N ILE A 498 16.25 -10.88 12.72
CA ILE A 498 16.22 -10.27 14.06
C ILE A 498 16.57 -8.80 13.93
N GLY A 499 15.76 -7.93 14.54
CA GLY A 499 15.99 -6.50 14.42
C GLY A 499 15.65 -5.71 15.69
N VAL A 500 16.24 -4.54 15.75
CA VAL A 500 15.95 -3.52 16.79
C VAL A 500 15.58 -2.23 16.08
N ASP A 501 14.58 -1.52 16.60
CA ASP A 501 14.19 -0.20 16.11
C ASP A 501 13.99 0.80 17.25
N TRP A 502 14.10 2.08 16.91
CA TRP A 502 13.91 3.17 17.85
C TRP A 502 13.27 4.37 17.19
N SER A 503 12.61 5.18 18.01
CA SER A 503 12.16 6.53 17.67
C SER A 503 12.32 7.43 18.90
N HIS A 504 12.93 8.58 18.72
CA HIS A 504 13.08 9.58 19.76
C HIS A 504 12.69 10.95 19.22
N SER A 505 11.75 11.61 19.90
CA SER A 505 11.31 12.96 19.60
C SER A 505 11.71 13.89 20.75
N TRP A 506 12.15 15.11 20.44
CA TRP A 506 12.51 16.13 21.42
C TRP A 506 12.04 17.51 20.98
N ASP A 507 12.22 18.51 21.83
CA ASP A 507 11.78 19.88 21.63
C ASP A 507 10.30 19.93 21.23
N ARG A 508 9.41 19.40 22.10
CA ARG A 508 7.97 19.30 21.87
C ARG A 508 7.62 18.60 20.55
N ARG A 509 8.34 17.50 20.27
CA ARG A 509 8.22 16.69 19.06
C ARG A 509 8.56 17.44 17.76
N ARG A 510 9.26 18.57 17.85
CA ARG A 510 9.72 19.32 16.68
C ARG A 510 10.74 18.54 15.88
N TYR A 511 11.61 17.82 16.54
CA TYR A 511 12.62 16.96 15.92
C TYR A 511 12.35 15.52 16.26
N ARG A 512 12.62 14.63 15.28
CA ARG A 512 12.53 13.19 15.48
C ARG A 512 13.70 12.48 14.84
N TRP A 513 14.31 11.61 15.62
CA TRP A 513 15.27 10.62 15.14
C TRP A 513 14.69 9.24 15.29
N ARG A 514 14.66 8.47 14.20
CA ARG A 514 14.23 7.08 14.19
C ARG A 514 15.15 6.23 13.36
N GLY A 515 15.17 4.94 13.63
CA GLY A 515 15.94 4.00 12.85
C GLY A 515 15.68 2.56 13.23
N SER A 516 16.29 1.67 12.47
CA SER A 516 16.26 0.23 12.71
C SER A 516 17.52 -0.44 12.19
N VAL A 517 17.91 -1.54 12.83
CA VAL A 517 18.97 -2.44 12.40
C VAL A 517 18.40 -3.84 12.39
N VAL A 518 18.68 -4.60 11.34
CA VAL A 518 18.21 -5.97 11.13
C VAL A 518 19.36 -6.85 10.71
N GLY A 519 19.49 -8.02 11.31
CA GLY A 519 20.28 -9.14 10.80
C GLY A 519 19.36 -10.17 10.17
N SER A 520 19.76 -10.76 9.05
CA SER A 520 19.05 -11.86 8.40
C SER A 520 19.96 -13.05 8.14
N GLY A 521 19.38 -14.23 8.15
CA GLY A 521 20.05 -15.47 7.79
C GLY A 521 19.08 -16.48 7.20
N VAL A 522 19.45 -17.09 6.08
CA VAL A 522 18.72 -18.19 5.44
C VAL A 522 19.67 -19.38 5.28
N SER A 523 19.11 -20.58 5.36
CA SER A 523 19.82 -21.86 5.13
C SER A 523 19.01 -22.77 4.22
N GLY A 524 19.71 -23.67 3.54
CA GLY A 524 19.16 -24.63 2.60
C GLY A 524 20.24 -25.43 1.89
N SER A 525 19.85 -26.17 0.87
CA SER A 525 20.83 -26.85 0.01
C SER A 525 21.73 -25.83 -0.72
N SER A 526 22.85 -26.29 -1.23
CA SER A 526 23.75 -25.45 -2.03
C SER A 526 23.06 -24.91 -3.31
N GLU A 527 22.17 -25.69 -3.91
CA GLU A 527 21.39 -25.28 -5.08
C GLU A 527 20.39 -24.19 -4.72
N ALA A 528 19.67 -24.30 -3.61
CA ALA A 528 18.71 -23.30 -3.15
C ALA A 528 19.40 -21.96 -2.82
N ILE A 529 20.56 -22.03 -2.13
CA ILE A 529 21.34 -20.82 -1.82
C ILE A 529 21.97 -20.22 -3.08
N ALA A 530 22.47 -21.03 -4.02
CA ALA A 530 22.98 -20.53 -5.30
C ALA A 530 21.85 -19.85 -6.12
N ALA A 531 20.63 -20.41 -6.12
CA ALA A 531 19.47 -19.78 -6.76
C ALA A 531 19.14 -18.42 -6.11
N THR A 532 19.22 -18.31 -4.78
CA THR A 532 19.02 -17.06 -4.04
C THR A 532 20.09 -16.02 -4.40
N GLN A 533 21.37 -16.42 -4.41
CA GLN A 533 22.47 -15.54 -4.84
C GLN A 533 22.29 -15.02 -6.27
N GLN A 534 21.68 -15.82 -7.16
CA GLN A 534 21.42 -15.45 -8.56
C GLN A 534 20.11 -14.69 -8.75
N SER A 535 19.25 -14.63 -7.75
CA SER A 535 17.94 -14.00 -7.84
C SER A 535 18.01 -12.51 -8.21
N SER A 536 16.90 -11.97 -8.67
CA SER A 536 16.80 -10.55 -9.04
C SER A 536 17.06 -9.59 -7.88
N ALA A 537 17.00 -10.05 -6.63
CA ALA A 537 17.34 -9.25 -5.45
C ALA A 537 18.85 -9.10 -5.24
N HIS A 538 19.66 -10.07 -5.70
CA HIS A 538 21.07 -10.22 -5.31
C HIS A 538 22.08 -10.09 -6.47
N TYR A 539 21.92 -10.90 -7.53
CA TYR A 539 22.84 -10.94 -8.70
C TYR A 539 24.32 -11.06 -8.33
N PHE A 540 24.67 -12.02 -7.45
CA PHE A 540 26.08 -12.27 -7.05
C PHE A 540 26.95 -12.71 -8.21
N GLN A 541 26.38 -13.38 -9.23
CA GLN A 541 27.07 -13.89 -10.41
C GLN A 541 27.58 -12.80 -11.37
N ARG A 542 27.34 -11.51 -11.10
CA ARG A 542 27.83 -10.43 -11.96
C ARG A 542 29.35 -10.51 -12.10
N PRO A 543 29.89 -10.58 -13.33
CA PRO A 543 31.33 -10.80 -13.54
C PRO A 543 32.19 -9.56 -13.22
N ASP A 544 31.58 -8.38 -13.08
CA ASP A 544 32.27 -7.11 -12.79
C ASP A 544 32.21 -6.68 -11.32
N ARG A 545 31.83 -7.61 -10.42
CA ARG A 545 31.83 -7.34 -8.99
C ARG A 545 33.26 -7.07 -8.48
N ARG A 546 33.38 -6.07 -7.60
CA ARG A 546 34.61 -5.71 -6.92
C ARG A 546 34.67 -6.30 -5.51
N VAL A 547 33.53 -6.38 -4.83
CA VAL A 547 33.41 -6.99 -3.51
C VAL A 547 33.20 -8.49 -3.69
N THR A 548 34.27 -9.24 -3.64
CA THR A 548 34.31 -10.70 -3.81
C THR A 548 34.66 -11.46 -2.53
N SER A 549 34.68 -10.75 -1.39
CA SER A 549 34.89 -11.36 -0.09
C SER A 549 33.66 -12.12 0.41
N ASP A 550 33.88 -13.06 1.30
CA ASP A 550 32.85 -13.77 2.04
C ASP A 550 32.32 -12.96 3.24
N GLY A 551 31.24 -13.40 3.83
CA GLY A 551 30.64 -12.85 5.05
C GLY A 551 29.57 -11.81 4.79
N ILE A 552 29.13 -11.11 5.86
CA ILE A 552 27.95 -10.24 5.85
C ILE A 552 28.09 -8.99 4.96
N PHE A 553 29.29 -8.63 4.56
CA PHE A 553 29.59 -7.52 3.61
C PHE A 553 29.95 -8.04 2.23
N GLY A 554 30.11 -9.35 2.09
CA GLY A 554 30.58 -10.01 0.89
C GLY A 554 29.49 -10.22 -0.14
N ALA A 555 29.93 -10.46 -1.38
CA ALA A 555 29.08 -10.77 -2.51
C ALA A 555 29.74 -11.81 -3.45
N ALA A 556 30.63 -12.65 -2.91
CA ALA A 556 31.20 -13.76 -3.65
C ALA A 556 30.08 -14.74 -4.04
N PHE A 557 30.01 -15.07 -5.33
CA PHE A 557 29.11 -16.13 -5.78
C PHE A 557 29.75 -17.49 -5.44
N ASP A 558 29.13 -18.21 -4.52
CA ASP A 558 29.60 -19.52 -4.06
C ASP A 558 28.52 -20.58 -4.28
N THR A 559 28.78 -21.52 -5.16
CA THR A 559 27.89 -22.62 -5.50
C THR A 559 27.82 -23.71 -4.41
N ASN A 560 28.73 -23.70 -3.44
CA ASN A 560 28.77 -24.64 -2.33
C ASN A 560 28.18 -24.07 -1.04
N ALA A 561 27.83 -22.77 -1.04
CA ALA A 561 27.26 -22.15 0.13
C ALA A 561 25.90 -22.78 0.49
N THR A 562 25.73 -23.10 1.77
CA THR A 562 24.47 -23.63 2.34
C THR A 562 23.76 -22.62 3.22
N SER A 563 24.24 -21.39 3.29
CA SER A 563 23.62 -20.29 4.01
C SER A 563 23.99 -18.95 3.41
N LEU A 564 23.09 -17.96 3.58
CA LEU A 564 23.32 -16.58 3.22
C LEU A 564 22.98 -15.70 4.42
N ARG A 565 23.82 -14.72 4.75
CA ARG A 565 23.64 -13.82 5.89
C ARG A 565 23.88 -12.38 5.49
N GLY A 566 23.10 -11.48 6.11
CA GLY A 566 23.25 -10.07 5.84
C GLY A 566 22.65 -9.18 6.92
N TYR A 567 22.76 -7.86 6.67
CA TYR A 567 22.17 -6.85 7.54
C TYR A 567 21.48 -5.75 6.75
N GLY A 568 20.48 -5.13 7.42
CA GLY A 568 19.81 -3.92 6.97
C GLY A 568 19.92 -2.83 8.04
N LEU A 569 20.06 -1.58 7.61
CA LEU A 569 20.07 -0.38 8.45
C LEU A 569 19.15 0.67 7.84
N TYR A 570 18.30 1.27 8.65
CA TYR A 570 17.58 2.49 8.31
C TYR A 570 17.77 3.52 9.42
N THR A 571 18.01 4.78 9.05
CA THR A 571 17.99 5.90 10.00
C THR A 571 17.44 7.16 9.32
N ARG A 572 16.66 7.95 10.05
CA ARG A 572 16.07 9.21 9.59
C ARG A 572 16.11 10.23 10.72
N LEU A 573 16.62 11.40 10.44
CA LEU A 573 16.56 12.59 11.27
C LEU A 573 15.73 13.65 10.55
N ALA A 574 14.74 14.19 11.25
CA ALA A 574 13.83 15.17 10.66
C ALA A 574 13.41 16.27 11.64
N LYS A 575 13.14 17.45 11.10
CA LYS A 575 12.33 18.48 11.74
C LYS A 575 10.93 18.38 11.16
N GLU A 576 9.95 18.05 12.01
CA GLU A 576 8.58 17.72 11.61
C GLU A 576 7.54 18.80 11.96
N ASN A 577 7.91 19.84 12.72
CA ASN A 577 7.01 20.92 13.13
C ASN A 577 7.50 22.29 12.67
N GLY A 578 6.56 23.20 12.41
CA GLY A 578 6.76 24.56 11.97
C GLY A 578 6.63 24.71 10.45
N ASP A 579 6.79 25.90 9.95
CA ASP A 579 6.61 26.21 8.51
C ASP A 579 7.73 25.63 7.64
N TRP A 580 8.92 25.52 8.18
CA TRP A 580 10.07 24.88 7.54
C TRP A 580 10.29 23.49 8.11
N LEU A 581 10.31 22.50 7.23
CA LEU A 581 10.54 21.10 7.53
C LEU A 581 11.77 20.63 6.78
N TRP A 582 12.50 19.69 7.35
CA TRP A 582 13.61 19.04 6.65
C TRP A 582 13.81 17.62 7.14
N GLU A 583 14.39 16.80 6.30
CA GLU A 583 14.76 15.44 6.66
C GLU A 583 16.02 15.00 5.94
N THR A 584 16.75 14.10 6.58
CA THR A 584 17.76 13.26 5.96
C THR A 584 17.57 11.83 6.42
N ALA A 585 17.73 10.88 5.50
CA ALA A 585 17.62 9.46 5.82
C ALA A 585 18.67 8.66 5.07
N GLN A 586 18.99 7.50 5.64
CA GLN A 586 19.86 6.49 5.04
C GLN A 586 19.19 5.13 5.16
N ASN A 587 19.35 4.30 4.13
CA ASN A 587 18.83 2.94 4.08
C ASN A 587 19.84 2.02 3.40
N TRP A 588 20.41 1.09 4.14
CA TRP A 588 21.46 0.20 3.67
C TRP A 588 21.02 -1.26 3.80
N ARG A 589 21.38 -2.07 2.83
CA ARG A 589 21.22 -3.53 2.85
C ARG A 589 22.47 -4.15 2.27
N SER A 590 23.12 -4.99 3.06
CA SER A 590 24.29 -5.72 2.58
C SER A 590 23.91 -6.67 1.44
N PRO A 591 24.89 -7.10 0.63
CA PRO A 591 24.60 -8.00 -0.49
C PRO A 591 23.88 -9.28 -0.09
N GLY A 592 24.25 -9.89 1.04
CA GLY A 592 23.64 -11.12 1.56
C GLY A 592 22.38 -10.92 2.40
N PHE A 593 21.80 -9.71 2.45
CA PHE A 593 20.56 -9.47 3.18
C PHE A 593 19.38 -10.12 2.46
N GLU A 594 18.75 -11.13 3.07
CA GLU A 594 17.62 -11.88 2.51
C GLU A 594 16.52 -12.07 3.55
N VAL A 595 15.29 -11.72 3.19
CA VAL A 595 14.10 -11.79 4.05
C VAL A 595 12.83 -12.21 3.30
N ASN A 596 12.92 -12.60 2.01
CA ASN A 596 11.77 -12.90 1.16
C ASN A 596 10.94 -14.11 1.60
N ASP A 597 11.46 -14.93 2.52
CA ASP A 597 10.69 -16.06 3.06
C ASP A 597 9.46 -15.60 3.86
N LEU A 598 9.56 -14.46 4.56
CA LEU A 598 8.46 -13.89 5.35
C LEU A 598 8.30 -12.37 5.18
N ALA A 599 9.10 -11.73 4.34
CA ALA A 599 9.02 -10.30 4.04
C ALA A 599 9.00 -10.04 2.54
N PHE A 600 9.14 -8.77 2.14
CA PHE A 600 9.24 -8.36 0.74
C PHE A 600 10.55 -7.59 0.53
N LEU A 601 11.46 -8.15 -0.25
CA LEU A 601 12.75 -7.56 -0.60
C LEU A 601 12.89 -7.46 -2.11
N GLY A 602 12.80 -6.27 -2.66
CA GLY A 602 13.05 -6.05 -4.09
C GLY A 602 14.53 -5.89 -4.44
N ARG A 603 15.39 -5.54 -3.48
CA ARG A 603 16.82 -5.31 -3.71
C ARG A 603 17.65 -5.42 -2.43
N ALA A 604 18.67 -6.22 -2.44
CA ALA A 604 19.85 -6.18 -1.57
C ALA A 604 20.97 -5.36 -2.24
N ASP A 605 22.18 -5.37 -1.71
CA ASP A 605 23.32 -4.63 -2.29
C ASP A 605 22.98 -3.16 -2.54
N TYR A 606 22.55 -2.45 -1.46
CA TYR A 606 21.86 -1.19 -1.56
C TYR A 606 22.30 -0.23 -0.45
N LYS A 607 22.71 0.97 -0.83
CA LYS A 607 23.01 2.11 0.06
C LYS A 607 22.31 3.34 -0.51
N TRP A 608 21.23 3.75 0.13
CA TRP A 608 20.45 4.91 -0.29
C TRP A 608 20.54 6.01 0.77
N MET A 609 20.61 7.26 0.33
CA MET A 609 20.58 8.45 1.18
C MET A 609 19.80 9.57 0.51
N ASN A 610 19.15 10.41 1.33
CA ASN A 610 18.44 11.60 0.86
C ASN A 610 18.65 12.82 1.76
N PHE A 611 18.31 13.97 1.20
CA PHE A 611 18.03 15.20 1.92
C PHE A 611 16.86 15.90 1.25
N ASN A 612 15.85 16.30 2.05
CA ASN A 612 14.68 17.05 1.62
C ASN A 612 14.49 18.29 2.51
N LEU A 613 14.17 19.41 1.88
CA LEU A 613 13.73 20.65 2.53
C LEU A 613 12.33 20.97 2.04
N ALA A 614 11.43 21.30 2.97
CA ALA A 614 10.05 21.66 2.65
C ALA A 614 9.62 22.94 3.36
N ARG A 615 8.65 23.62 2.77
CA ARG A 615 7.96 24.75 3.37
C ARG A 615 6.47 24.58 3.20
N GLN A 616 5.72 24.89 4.27
CA GLN A 616 4.27 24.87 4.28
C GLN A 616 3.72 26.24 4.65
N PHE A 617 2.63 26.62 3.96
CA PHE A 617 1.88 27.83 4.22
C PHE A 617 0.47 27.38 4.58
N THR A 618 0.08 27.54 5.83
CA THR A 618 -1.18 27.00 6.36
C THR A 618 -2.22 28.09 6.60
N THR A 619 -1.84 29.36 6.56
CA THR A 619 -2.75 30.51 6.71
C THR A 619 -3.38 30.84 5.37
N PRO A 620 -4.73 30.77 5.23
CA PRO A 620 -5.41 31.10 3.99
C PRO A 620 -5.22 32.55 3.59
N THR A 621 -5.20 32.81 2.27
CA THR A 621 -5.16 34.14 1.67
C THR A 621 -6.21 34.22 0.56
N LYS A 622 -6.33 35.36 -0.11
CA LYS A 622 -7.20 35.47 -1.27
C LYS A 622 -6.75 34.66 -2.49
N TYR A 623 -5.52 34.15 -2.48
CA TYR A 623 -4.93 33.39 -3.62
C TYR A 623 -4.87 31.90 -3.35
N TYR A 624 -4.70 31.48 -2.11
CA TYR A 624 -4.61 30.09 -1.71
C TYR A 624 -5.14 29.87 -0.29
N ARG A 625 -5.55 28.64 -0.01
CA ARG A 625 -5.90 28.16 1.33
C ARG A 625 -4.70 27.54 2.01
N SER A 626 -3.94 26.75 1.28
CA SER A 626 -2.68 26.16 1.74
C SER A 626 -1.71 25.92 0.59
N ILE A 627 -0.41 25.98 0.88
CA ILE A 627 0.65 25.54 -0.02
C ILE A 627 1.61 24.65 0.73
N PHE A 628 2.00 23.56 0.10
CA PHE A 628 3.15 22.74 0.52
C PHE A 628 4.13 22.63 -0.64
N THR A 629 5.40 22.98 -0.40
CA THR A 629 6.44 22.86 -1.40
C THR A 629 7.68 22.20 -0.80
N SER A 630 8.37 21.37 -1.59
CA SER A 630 9.62 20.77 -1.17
C SER A 630 10.61 20.63 -2.31
N ALA A 631 11.88 20.63 -1.96
CA ALA A 631 12.96 20.28 -2.86
C ALA A 631 13.91 19.32 -2.16
N GLY A 632 14.47 18.39 -2.92
CA GLY A 632 15.37 17.39 -2.35
C GLY A 632 16.24 16.72 -3.38
N ALA A 633 17.20 15.97 -2.85
CA ALA A 633 18.09 15.13 -3.64
C ALA A 633 18.26 13.78 -2.96
N GLN A 634 18.47 12.76 -3.76
CA GLN A 634 18.81 11.42 -3.27
C GLN A 634 19.85 10.75 -4.14
N GLN A 635 20.56 9.82 -3.54
CA GLN A 635 21.58 9.00 -4.21
C GLN A 635 21.48 7.56 -3.73
N GLN A 636 21.80 6.64 -4.62
CA GLN A 636 21.88 5.22 -4.33
C GLN A 636 23.21 4.66 -4.86
N PHE A 637 23.84 3.83 -4.05
CA PHE A 637 25.04 3.10 -4.41
C PHE A 637 24.84 1.61 -4.11
N ASN A 638 25.55 0.76 -4.81
CA ASN A 638 25.77 -0.62 -4.39
C ASN A 638 27.04 -0.74 -3.52
N TYR A 639 27.35 -1.95 -3.03
CA TYR A 639 28.57 -2.16 -2.20
C TYR A 639 29.86 -2.14 -3.01
N ASP A 640 29.79 -2.31 -4.33
CA ASP A 640 30.93 -2.06 -5.22
C ASP A 640 31.29 -0.56 -5.36
N GLY A 641 30.51 0.35 -4.77
CA GLY A 641 30.67 1.80 -4.85
C GLY A 641 30.12 2.41 -6.15
N LEU A 642 29.35 1.65 -6.93
CA LEU A 642 28.72 2.16 -8.15
C LEU A 642 27.48 2.97 -7.78
N ARG A 643 27.35 4.17 -8.38
CA ARG A 643 26.15 4.99 -8.22
C ARG A 643 25.05 4.49 -9.14
N THR A 644 24.12 3.73 -8.55
CA THR A 644 23.05 3.05 -9.28
C THR A 644 21.79 3.89 -9.45
N ASP A 645 21.64 4.95 -8.66
CA ASP A 645 20.59 5.95 -8.84
C ASP A 645 21.03 7.31 -8.30
N GLN A 646 20.53 8.37 -8.90
CA GLN A 646 20.65 9.74 -8.42
C GLN A 646 19.47 10.54 -8.94
N GLN A 647 18.88 11.38 -8.10
CA GLN A 647 17.84 12.31 -8.56
C GLN A 647 17.85 13.60 -7.75
N ALA A 648 17.40 14.66 -8.40
CA ALA A 648 16.96 15.89 -7.78
C ALA A 648 15.47 16.05 -8.05
N GLN A 649 14.71 16.52 -7.06
CA GLN A 649 13.25 16.58 -7.14
C GLN A 649 12.72 17.88 -6.54
N ALA A 650 11.60 18.34 -7.07
CA ALA A 650 10.83 19.45 -6.53
C ALA A 650 9.35 19.08 -6.55
N TYR A 651 8.65 19.42 -5.49
CA TYR A 651 7.21 19.22 -5.34
C TYR A 651 6.53 20.52 -5.01
N TYR A 652 5.34 20.73 -5.56
CA TYR A 652 4.47 21.85 -5.25
C TYR A 652 3.02 21.36 -5.19
N GLY A 653 2.35 21.59 -4.07
CA GLY A 653 0.93 21.37 -3.85
C GLY A 653 0.25 22.63 -3.38
N MET A 654 -0.91 22.95 -3.92
CA MET A 654 -1.68 24.14 -3.58
C MET A 654 -3.17 23.81 -3.53
N GLU A 655 -3.84 24.26 -2.49
CA GLU A 655 -5.28 24.32 -2.40
C GLU A 655 -5.73 25.76 -2.69
N PHE A 656 -6.57 25.91 -3.71
CA PHE A 656 -7.12 27.21 -4.14
C PHE A 656 -8.27 27.67 -3.22
N PRO A 657 -8.65 28.97 -3.26
CA PRO A 657 -9.79 29.47 -2.48
C PRO A 657 -11.13 28.79 -2.80
N ASN A 658 -11.30 28.28 -4.01
CA ASN A 658 -12.46 27.49 -4.44
C ASN A 658 -12.32 25.98 -4.17
N TYR A 659 -11.40 25.57 -3.31
CA TYR A 659 -11.14 24.19 -2.90
C TYR A 659 -10.63 23.26 -4.02
N TRP A 660 -10.24 23.81 -5.16
CA TRP A 660 -9.51 23.03 -6.15
C TRP A 660 -8.11 22.72 -5.64
N ASN A 661 -7.60 21.58 -5.99
CA ASN A 661 -6.26 21.13 -5.61
C ASN A 661 -5.38 21.01 -6.84
N LEU A 662 -4.20 21.58 -6.76
CA LEU A 662 -3.11 21.39 -7.72
C LEU A 662 -1.98 20.65 -7.04
N ARG A 663 -1.50 19.59 -7.69
CA ARG A 663 -0.27 18.88 -7.30
C ARG A 663 0.63 18.77 -8.52
N THR A 664 1.88 19.15 -8.36
CA THR A 664 2.87 19.02 -9.43
C THR A 664 4.21 18.65 -8.83
N PHE A 665 4.97 17.83 -9.53
CA PHE A 665 6.35 17.58 -9.16
C PHE A 665 7.20 17.34 -10.41
N TYR A 666 8.48 17.63 -10.26
CA TYR A 666 9.49 17.46 -11.28
C TYR A 666 10.66 16.67 -10.70
N ILE A 667 11.14 15.70 -11.46
CA ILE A 667 12.28 14.87 -11.09
C ILE A 667 13.30 14.90 -12.24
N TYR A 668 14.54 15.16 -11.89
CA TYR A 668 15.69 15.06 -12.77
C TYR A 668 16.53 13.85 -12.36
N HIS A 669 16.70 12.91 -13.28
CA HIS A 669 17.59 11.78 -13.16
C HIS A 669 18.77 11.97 -14.12
N PRO A 670 20.02 12.09 -13.67
CA PRO A 670 21.18 12.04 -14.53
C PRO A 670 21.47 10.62 -15.03
N VAL A 671 22.42 10.47 -15.93
CA VAL A 671 22.96 9.15 -16.33
C VAL A 671 23.62 8.48 -15.12
N THR A 672 23.24 7.22 -14.86
CA THR A 672 23.76 6.40 -13.75
C THR A 672 24.24 5.05 -14.25
N GLU A 673 24.95 4.31 -13.40
CA GLU A 673 25.22 2.90 -13.61
C GLU A 673 23.95 2.08 -13.34
N ASP A 674 23.77 0.97 -14.06
CA ASP A 674 22.69 0.01 -13.80
C ASP A 674 23.30 -1.39 -13.71
N ASP A 675 23.30 -1.93 -12.50
CA ASP A 675 23.88 -3.23 -12.16
C ASP A 675 22.86 -4.38 -12.24
N ARG A 676 21.63 -4.09 -12.71
CA ARG A 676 20.51 -5.04 -12.78
C ARG A 676 19.92 -5.16 -14.19
N LEU A 677 20.19 -4.21 -15.09
CA LEU A 677 19.59 -4.18 -16.42
C LEU A 677 19.95 -5.41 -17.27
N THR A 678 21.15 -5.94 -17.08
CA THR A 678 21.64 -7.17 -17.73
C THR A 678 21.17 -8.47 -17.05
N ARG A 679 20.38 -8.36 -15.96
CA ARG A 679 19.86 -9.49 -15.19
C ARG A 679 20.95 -10.48 -14.75
N GLY A 680 22.00 -9.96 -14.13
CA GLY A 680 23.13 -10.73 -13.61
C GLY A 680 24.39 -10.73 -14.47
N GLY A 681 24.39 -10.02 -15.60
CA GLY A 681 25.57 -9.70 -16.38
C GLY A 681 26.30 -8.45 -15.89
N PRO A 682 27.32 -7.98 -16.62
CA PRO A 682 28.09 -6.79 -16.25
C PRO A 682 27.22 -5.54 -16.16
N THR A 683 27.64 -4.60 -15.32
CA THR A 683 27.04 -3.26 -15.18
C THR A 683 27.08 -2.49 -16.49
N VAL A 684 25.99 -1.84 -16.83
CA VAL A 684 25.87 -0.93 -17.97
C VAL A 684 25.43 0.45 -17.51
N LYS A 685 25.46 1.45 -18.39
CA LYS A 685 24.89 2.76 -18.07
C LYS A 685 23.43 2.83 -18.50
N ARG A 686 22.61 3.46 -17.65
CA ARG A 686 21.24 3.82 -17.96
C ARG A 686 21.15 5.30 -18.33
N SER A 687 20.34 5.60 -19.36
CA SER A 687 20.03 6.99 -19.69
C SER A 687 19.35 7.67 -18.52
N GLY A 688 19.75 8.91 -18.25
CA GLY A 688 18.97 9.79 -17.39
C GLY A 688 17.68 10.23 -18.08
N TYR A 689 16.78 10.83 -17.30
CA TYR A 689 15.52 11.37 -17.78
C TYR A 689 15.02 12.55 -16.95
N ASN A 690 14.15 13.34 -17.53
CA ASN A 690 13.35 14.33 -16.84
C ASN A 690 11.94 13.78 -16.73
N PHE A 691 11.31 13.92 -15.56
CA PHE A 691 9.92 13.51 -15.33
C PHE A 691 9.14 14.68 -14.74
N ALA A 692 7.95 14.90 -15.25
CA ALA A 692 7.00 15.88 -14.76
C ALA A 692 5.65 15.25 -14.50
N HIS A 693 5.03 15.62 -13.40
CA HIS A 693 3.69 15.23 -12.99
C HIS A 693 2.85 16.48 -12.75
N PHE A 694 1.61 16.44 -13.19
CA PHE A 694 0.63 17.50 -12.98
C PHE A 694 -0.73 16.85 -12.69
N GLN A 695 -1.37 17.26 -11.60
CA GLN A 695 -2.70 16.80 -11.22
C GLN A 695 -3.54 17.98 -10.75
N VAL A 696 -4.77 18.06 -11.23
CA VAL A 696 -5.78 19.00 -10.77
C VAL A 696 -7.03 18.23 -10.40
N SER A 697 -7.55 18.51 -9.21
CA SER A 697 -8.83 17.98 -8.72
C SER A 697 -9.75 19.15 -8.38
N THR A 698 -11.02 19.04 -8.73
CA THR A 698 -12.05 20.05 -8.35
C THR A 698 -12.50 19.84 -6.91
N ASP A 699 -13.40 20.68 -6.42
CA ASP A 699 -13.93 20.61 -5.06
C ASP A 699 -14.61 19.26 -4.80
N ALA A 700 -14.10 18.51 -3.83
CA ALA A 700 -14.60 17.17 -3.47
C ALA A 700 -16.03 17.19 -2.91
N ARG A 701 -16.57 18.33 -2.50
CA ARG A 701 -17.93 18.49 -1.96
C ARG A 701 -19.00 18.53 -3.06
N GLU A 702 -18.61 18.79 -4.30
CA GLU A 702 -19.54 18.88 -5.42
C GLU A 702 -20.14 17.52 -5.78
N ARG A 703 -21.31 17.53 -6.44
CA ARG A 703 -21.97 16.31 -6.92
C ARG A 703 -21.20 15.62 -8.04
N ALA A 704 -20.43 16.38 -8.80
CA ALA A 704 -19.50 15.89 -9.81
C ALA A 704 -18.11 16.44 -9.51
N VAL A 705 -17.18 15.55 -9.23
CA VAL A 705 -15.78 15.87 -8.94
C VAL A 705 -14.94 15.39 -10.11
N PHE A 706 -14.13 16.27 -10.66
CA PHE A 706 -13.22 15.95 -11.75
C PHE A 706 -11.78 15.90 -11.24
N ASP A 707 -11.03 14.92 -11.70
CA ASP A 707 -9.59 14.80 -11.49
C ASP A 707 -8.91 14.60 -12.83
N VAL A 708 -7.84 15.32 -13.07
CA VAL A 708 -7.04 15.17 -14.29
C VAL A 708 -5.59 15.00 -13.89
N THR A 709 -5.04 13.85 -14.21
CA THR A 709 -3.62 13.53 -14.01
C THR A 709 -2.91 13.46 -15.35
N PHE A 710 -1.79 14.13 -15.44
CA PHE A 710 -0.87 14.12 -16.57
C PHE A 710 0.55 13.83 -16.07
N GLN A 711 1.25 12.89 -16.74
CA GLN A 711 2.66 12.63 -16.48
C GLN A 711 3.42 12.52 -17.80
N ALA A 712 4.64 13.03 -17.79
CA ALA A 712 5.53 12.91 -18.95
C ALA A 712 6.97 12.70 -18.49
N ALA A 713 7.67 11.78 -19.15
CA ALA A 713 9.11 11.62 -19.01
C ALA A 713 9.80 11.70 -20.37
N ARG A 714 11.05 12.17 -20.35
CA ARG A 714 11.90 12.19 -21.56
C ARG A 714 13.34 11.87 -21.20
N GLY A 715 13.90 10.90 -21.90
CA GLY A 715 15.30 10.53 -21.79
C GLY A 715 16.25 11.64 -22.18
N ILE A 716 17.37 11.75 -21.49
CA ILE A 716 18.41 12.76 -21.72
C ILE A 716 19.37 12.29 -22.82
N ALA A 717 19.74 11.02 -22.79
CA ALA A 717 20.77 10.42 -23.66
C ALA A 717 20.27 9.22 -24.47
N ALA A 718 18.97 8.92 -24.40
CA ALA A 718 18.33 7.86 -25.19
C ALA A 718 16.91 8.29 -25.54
N PRO A 719 16.31 7.80 -26.65
CA PRO A 719 14.97 8.11 -27.04
C PRO A 719 13.93 7.33 -26.18
N THR A 720 13.98 7.51 -24.86
CA THR A 720 13.01 6.99 -23.91
C THR A 720 11.98 8.07 -23.65
N ARG A 721 10.71 7.71 -23.69
CA ARG A 721 9.60 8.62 -23.46
C ARG A 721 8.49 7.92 -22.68
N THR A 722 7.90 8.60 -21.75
CA THR A 722 6.66 8.20 -21.07
C THR A 722 5.63 9.30 -21.23
N PHE A 723 4.43 8.92 -21.57
CA PHE A 723 3.26 9.78 -21.55
C PHE A 723 2.15 9.05 -20.82
N TYR A 724 1.57 9.67 -19.81
CA TYR A 724 0.41 9.16 -19.07
C TYR A 724 -0.65 10.25 -18.94
N PHE A 725 -1.90 9.89 -19.22
CA PHE A 725 -3.05 10.79 -19.08
C PHE A 725 -4.21 10.02 -18.46
N SER A 726 -4.79 10.55 -17.39
CA SER A 726 -5.95 9.98 -16.72
C SER A 726 -6.93 11.09 -16.32
N PRO A 727 -8.02 11.28 -17.07
CA PRO A 727 -9.15 12.07 -16.62
C PRO A 727 -10.07 11.19 -15.79
N GLY A 728 -10.44 11.63 -14.62
CA GLY A 728 -11.34 10.93 -13.71
C GLY A 728 -12.58 11.76 -13.40
N VAL A 729 -13.70 11.09 -13.16
CA VAL A 729 -14.91 11.71 -12.65
C VAL A 729 -15.50 10.86 -11.51
N ALA A 730 -15.85 11.52 -10.41
CA ALA A 730 -16.63 10.95 -9.33
C ALA A 730 -17.99 11.64 -9.28
N LEU A 731 -19.06 10.86 -9.36
CA LEU A 731 -20.42 11.33 -9.36
C LEU A 731 -21.16 10.88 -8.10
N LYS A 732 -21.92 11.81 -7.50
CA LYS A 732 -22.77 11.61 -6.33
C LYS A 732 -24.21 11.96 -6.72
N PRO A 733 -24.89 11.12 -7.54
CA PRO A 733 -26.23 11.44 -8.06
C PRO A 733 -27.30 11.43 -6.97
N ALA A 734 -27.10 10.64 -5.93
CA ALA A 734 -27.93 10.56 -4.73
C ALA A 734 -27.05 10.41 -3.49
N ALA A 735 -27.61 10.65 -2.32
CA ALA A 735 -26.90 10.46 -1.05
C ALA A 735 -26.37 9.04 -0.85
N SER A 736 -27.05 8.05 -1.43
CA SER A 736 -26.73 6.61 -1.31
C SER A 736 -25.88 6.04 -2.45
N VAL A 737 -25.54 6.82 -3.47
CA VAL A 737 -24.85 6.34 -4.68
C VAL A 737 -23.60 7.14 -4.96
N PHE A 738 -22.47 6.42 -5.04
CA PHE A 738 -21.19 6.95 -5.44
C PHE A 738 -20.68 6.18 -6.66
N ILE A 739 -20.38 6.89 -7.75
CA ILE A 739 -19.88 6.33 -9.00
C ILE A 739 -18.53 6.98 -9.30
N GLN A 740 -17.52 6.19 -9.54
CA GLN A 740 -16.22 6.64 -9.99
C GLN A 740 -15.90 6.02 -11.35
N PHE A 741 -15.44 6.85 -12.27
CA PHE A 741 -14.92 6.42 -13.56
C PHE A 741 -13.57 7.08 -13.80
N SER A 742 -12.52 6.27 -13.92
CA SER A 742 -11.12 6.71 -14.04
C SER A 742 -10.46 6.02 -15.22
N PRO A 743 -10.69 6.51 -16.46
CA PRO A 743 -9.95 6.01 -17.61
C PRO A 743 -8.49 6.46 -17.54
N SER A 744 -7.58 5.61 -18.01
CA SER A 744 -6.17 5.93 -18.12
C SER A 744 -5.58 5.48 -19.45
N PHE A 745 -4.62 6.21 -19.93
CA PHE A 745 -3.90 5.95 -21.17
C PHE A 745 -2.40 6.20 -20.94
N SER A 746 -1.54 5.24 -21.31
CA SER A 746 -0.10 5.45 -21.40
C SER A 746 0.45 5.10 -22.78
N ASP A 747 1.52 5.79 -23.19
CA ASP A 747 2.32 5.52 -24.39
C ASP A 747 3.80 5.66 -23.96
N ASP A 748 4.45 4.52 -23.78
CA ASP A 748 5.79 4.44 -23.21
C ASP A 748 6.77 3.89 -24.24
N GLU A 749 7.95 4.50 -24.33
CA GLU A 749 9.06 4.07 -25.18
C GLU A 749 10.28 3.78 -24.30
N ASP A 750 10.77 2.56 -24.33
CA ASP A 750 12.01 2.15 -23.66
C ASP A 750 13.06 1.75 -24.69
N ALA A 751 14.18 2.45 -24.68
CA ALA A 751 15.28 2.19 -25.59
C ALA A 751 16.21 1.03 -25.15
N ALA A 752 15.89 0.36 -24.03
CA ALA A 752 16.74 -0.67 -23.45
C ALA A 752 15.94 -1.79 -22.74
N GLN A 753 14.81 -2.18 -23.32
CA GLN A 753 14.06 -3.32 -22.80
C GLN A 753 14.89 -4.60 -22.95
N TYR A 754 15.14 -5.28 -21.83
CA TYR A 754 15.85 -6.56 -21.86
C TYR A 754 14.99 -7.64 -22.56
N VAL A 755 15.63 -8.41 -23.45
CA VAL A 755 14.98 -9.53 -24.16
C VAL A 755 15.49 -10.86 -23.61
N ARG A 756 16.78 -11.13 -23.76
CA ARG A 756 17.41 -12.38 -23.27
C ARG A 756 18.94 -12.27 -23.21
N ALA A 757 19.54 -13.19 -22.49
CA ALA A 757 20.98 -13.46 -22.58
C ALA A 757 21.22 -14.71 -23.44
N VAL A 758 22.31 -14.69 -24.19
CA VAL A 758 22.76 -15.80 -25.04
C VAL A 758 24.23 -16.05 -24.74
N ARG A 759 24.62 -17.30 -24.46
CA ARG A 759 26.03 -17.67 -24.32
C ARG A 759 26.73 -17.56 -25.68
N ASP A 760 27.81 -16.81 -25.70
CA ASP A 760 28.68 -16.59 -26.85
C ASP A 760 30.11 -16.33 -26.39
N PRO A 761 31.04 -17.30 -26.49
CA PRO A 761 32.42 -17.13 -26.08
C PRO A 761 33.14 -15.97 -26.76
N THR A 762 32.67 -15.49 -27.92
CA THR A 762 33.25 -14.38 -28.66
C THR A 762 32.95 -13.03 -28.01
N ALA A 763 31.90 -12.97 -27.17
CA ALA A 763 31.50 -11.78 -26.43
C ALA A 763 32.37 -11.57 -25.17
N THR A 764 33.69 -11.48 -25.36
CA THR A 764 34.69 -11.43 -24.26
C THR A 764 34.49 -10.24 -23.33
N ALA A 765 34.07 -9.08 -23.85
CA ALA A 765 33.81 -7.88 -23.06
C ALA A 765 32.65 -8.08 -22.04
N PHE A 766 31.78 -9.05 -22.27
CA PHE A 766 30.64 -9.39 -21.41
C PHE A 766 30.76 -10.79 -20.77
N GLY A 767 31.97 -11.30 -20.64
CA GLY A 767 32.24 -12.56 -19.95
C GLY A 767 31.69 -13.79 -20.67
N GLY A 768 31.67 -13.80 -22.02
CA GLY A 768 31.19 -14.92 -22.83
C GLY A 768 29.67 -15.00 -22.93
N SER A 769 28.96 -13.90 -22.82
CA SER A 769 27.52 -13.81 -23.02
C SER A 769 27.11 -12.54 -23.74
N ARG A 770 26.14 -12.61 -24.63
CA ARG A 770 25.47 -11.44 -25.22
C ARG A 770 24.18 -11.14 -24.48
N TYR A 771 23.96 -9.89 -24.17
CA TYR A 771 22.73 -9.39 -23.53
C TYR A 771 21.94 -8.60 -24.57
N VAL A 772 20.88 -9.22 -25.06
CA VAL A 772 20.06 -8.65 -26.13
C VAL A 772 19.01 -7.76 -25.52
N PHE A 773 18.89 -6.55 -26.05
CA PHE A 773 17.87 -5.56 -25.74
C PHE A 773 17.13 -5.18 -27.00
N ALA A 774 15.96 -4.58 -26.83
CA ALA A 774 15.19 -4.01 -27.91
C ALA A 774 14.70 -2.60 -27.56
N TYR A 775 14.30 -1.87 -28.58
CA TYR A 775 13.43 -0.73 -28.41
C TYR A 775 12.00 -1.27 -28.28
N LEU A 776 11.36 -0.94 -27.15
CA LEU A 776 10.00 -1.35 -26.87
C LEU A 776 9.09 -0.12 -26.82
N ARG A 777 7.99 -0.18 -27.54
CA ARG A 777 6.90 0.76 -27.37
C ARG A 777 5.70 0.06 -26.78
N THR A 778 5.27 0.47 -25.59
CA THR A 778 4.05 -0.05 -24.97
C THR A 778 2.94 0.98 -24.98
N LYS A 779 1.71 0.52 -25.21
CA LYS A 779 0.50 1.32 -25.02
C LYS A 779 -0.41 0.59 -24.06
N THR A 780 -0.84 1.30 -23.03
CA THR A 780 -1.77 0.74 -22.03
C THR A 780 -3.02 1.62 -21.96
N VAL A 781 -4.18 0.99 -21.93
CA VAL A 781 -5.48 1.64 -21.74
C VAL A 781 -6.25 0.86 -20.67
N SER A 782 -6.73 1.56 -19.65
CA SER A 782 -7.59 1.00 -18.61
C SER A 782 -8.83 1.87 -18.41
N PHE A 783 -9.94 1.23 -17.99
CA PHE A 783 -11.19 1.91 -17.68
C PHE A 783 -11.68 1.45 -16.31
N ASP A 784 -11.19 2.09 -15.25
CA ASP A 784 -11.55 1.72 -13.88
C ASP A 784 -12.89 2.33 -13.52
N THR A 785 -13.88 1.47 -13.27
CA THR A 785 -15.23 1.86 -12.88
C THR A 785 -15.56 1.25 -11.53
N ARG A 786 -16.01 2.08 -10.60
CA ARG A 786 -16.51 1.66 -9.28
C ARG A 786 -17.89 2.26 -9.03
N VAL A 787 -18.80 1.45 -8.52
CA VAL A 787 -20.10 1.91 -8.07
C VAL A 787 -20.32 1.39 -6.66
N ASN A 788 -20.56 2.29 -5.73
CA ASN A 788 -20.95 1.97 -4.37
C ASN A 788 -22.39 2.44 -4.19
N TRP A 789 -23.28 1.49 -3.96
CA TRP A 789 -24.70 1.76 -3.70
C TRP A 789 -25.06 1.26 -2.30
N THR A 790 -25.29 2.18 -1.39
CA THR A 790 -25.71 1.89 -0.02
C THR A 790 -27.23 1.94 0.04
N LEU A 791 -27.85 0.77 0.08
CA LEU A 791 -29.32 0.63 0.14
C LEU A 791 -29.83 0.97 1.54
N LYS A 792 -29.05 0.55 2.57
CA LYS A 792 -29.23 0.83 4.00
C LYS A 792 -27.83 0.82 4.63
N PRO A 793 -27.62 1.36 5.85
CA PRO A 793 -26.33 1.30 6.52
C PRO A 793 -25.75 -0.11 6.65
N ASP A 794 -26.62 -1.11 6.75
CA ASP A 794 -26.30 -2.54 6.88
C ASP A 794 -26.33 -3.32 5.56
N LEU A 795 -26.79 -2.71 4.45
CA LEU A 795 -26.93 -3.38 3.14
C LEU A 795 -26.31 -2.55 2.02
N THR A 796 -25.20 -3.05 1.44
CA THR A 796 -24.45 -2.34 0.41
C THR A 796 -24.18 -3.22 -0.81
N LEU A 797 -24.24 -2.62 -2.00
CA LEU A 797 -23.81 -3.23 -3.26
C LEU A 797 -22.61 -2.47 -3.79
N GLN A 798 -21.53 -3.20 -4.04
CA GLN A 798 -20.30 -2.67 -4.62
C GLN A 798 -20.03 -3.34 -5.96
N LEU A 799 -19.79 -2.53 -6.99
CA LEU A 799 -19.42 -3.01 -8.31
C LEU A 799 -18.05 -2.44 -8.69
N PHE A 800 -17.22 -3.29 -9.24
CA PHE A 800 -15.96 -2.92 -9.85
C PHE A 800 -15.85 -3.54 -11.23
N ALA A 801 -15.40 -2.77 -12.20
CA ALA A 801 -15.09 -3.27 -13.54
C ALA A 801 -13.85 -2.55 -14.09
N GLN A 802 -12.89 -3.33 -14.57
CA GLN A 802 -11.65 -2.82 -15.16
C GLN A 802 -11.37 -3.56 -16.49
N PRO A 803 -11.87 -3.08 -17.63
CA PRO A 803 -11.30 -3.41 -18.93
C PRO A 803 -9.88 -2.86 -19.03
N PHE A 804 -8.91 -3.71 -19.35
CA PHE A 804 -7.50 -3.41 -19.42
C PHE A 804 -6.91 -3.93 -20.73
N PHE A 805 -6.14 -3.08 -21.41
CA PHE A 805 -5.48 -3.40 -22.67
C PHE A 805 -4.03 -2.94 -22.61
N ALA A 806 -3.10 -3.81 -23.01
CA ALA A 806 -1.70 -3.45 -23.11
C ALA A 806 -1.09 -4.08 -24.38
N SER A 807 -0.37 -3.32 -25.18
CA SER A 807 0.37 -3.82 -26.32
C SER A 807 1.84 -3.46 -26.21
N GLY A 808 2.71 -4.28 -26.77
CA GLY A 808 4.15 -4.05 -26.80
C GLY A 808 4.72 -4.40 -28.19
N ASP A 809 5.29 -3.38 -28.85
CA ASP A 809 5.96 -3.48 -30.14
C ASP A 809 7.48 -3.45 -29.93
N TYR A 810 8.13 -4.57 -30.20
CA TYR A 810 9.58 -4.73 -30.07
C TYR A 810 10.26 -4.51 -31.41
N SER A 811 11.24 -3.64 -31.43
CA SER A 811 11.98 -3.33 -32.65
C SER A 811 13.44 -3.01 -32.33
N ARG A 812 14.28 -2.89 -33.38
CA ARG A 812 15.63 -2.39 -33.25
C ARG A 812 16.44 -3.17 -32.19
N PHE A 813 16.52 -4.48 -32.36
CA PHE A 813 17.29 -5.35 -31.46
C PHE A 813 18.75 -4.94 -31.41
N ARG A 814 19.33 -4.91 -30.22
CA ARG A 814 20.65 -4.31 -29.96
C ARG A 814 21.33 -4.93 -28.74
N GLU A 815 22.61 -4.69 -28.63
CA GLU A 815 23.39 -4.98 -27.43
C GLU A 815 24.20 -3.75 -27.00
N PHE A 816 24.67 -3.69 -25.75
CA PHE A 816 25.60 -2.63 -25.35
C PHE A 816 26.97 -2.87 -25.99
N ALA A 817 27.62 -1.80 -26.45
CA ALA A 817 28.95 -1.87 -27.08
C ALA A 817 30.05 -2.36 -26.11
N ALA A 818 29.94 -2.03 -24.85
CA ALA A 818 30.83 -2.49 -23.77
C ALA A 818 30.18 -2.24 -22.39
N PRO A 819 30.63 -2.95 -21.35
CA PRO A 819 30.28 -2.64 -19.96
C PRO A 819 30.52 -1.16 -19.62
N ARG A 820 29.66 -0.60 -18.76
CA ARG A 820 29.70 0.79 -18.30
C ARG A 820 29.65 1.84 -19.42
N ARG A 821 29.11 1.49 -20.56
CA ARG A 821 28.85 2.40 -21.69
C ARG A 821 27.34 2.58 -21.87
N LEU A 822 26.95 3.71 -22.46
CA LEU A 822 25.56 4.00 -22.89
C LEU A 822 25.31 3.55 -24.33
N THR A 823 26.38 3.51 -25.13
CA THR A 823 26.32 3.17 -26.55
C THR A 823 25.80 1.75 -26.73
N LYS A 824 24.81 1.61 -27.60
CA LYS A 824 24.27 0.34 -28.04
C LYS A 824 24.53 0.16 -29.52
N LEU A 825 24.76 -1.08 -29.90
CA LEU A 825 24.97 -1.50 -31.30
C LEU A 825 23.73 -2.25 -31.76
N GLU A 826 23.11 -1.79 -32.83
CA GLU A 826 21.89 -2.35 -33.39
C GLU A 826 22.24 -3.40 -34.44
N TYR A 827 21.66 -4.61 -34.30
CA TYR A 827 21.86 -5.69 -35.23
C TYR A 827 21.31 -5.34 -36.62
N GLY A 828 22.06 -5.69 -37.68
CA GLY A 828 21.72 -5.38 -39.06
C GLY A 828 21.99 -3.93 -39.49
N ARG A 829 22.37 -3.04 -38.54
CA ARG A 829 22.74 -1.66 -38.85
C ARG A 829 24.18 -1.33 -38.42
N ASP A 830 24.51 -1.62 -37.18
CA ASP A 830 25.81 -1.28 -36.57
C ASP A 830 26.72 -2.50 -36.48
N ILE A 831 26.13 -3.68 -36.26
CA ILE A 831 26.80 -4.97 -36.15
C ILE A 831 25.96 -6.08 -36.76
N GLY A 832 26.63 -7.14 -37.23
CA GLY A 832 26.04 -8.42 -37.66
C GLY A 832 24.89 -8.31 -38.65
N ILE A 833 24.05 -9.35 -38.64
CA ILE A 833 22.90 -9.49 -39.52
C ILE A 833 21.68 -9.89 -38.69
N ILE A 834 20.51 -9.35 -39.00
CA ILE A 834 19.22 -9.78 -38.48
C ILE A 834 18.24 -10.07 -39.58
N ASP A 835 17.64 -11.28 -39.56
CA ASP A 835 16.63 -11.70 -40.50
C ASP A 835 15.31 -11.99 -39.80
N THR A 836 14.21 -11.67 -40.47
CA THR A 836 12.87 -12.06 -39.98
C THR A 836 12.60 -13.53 -40.43
N THR A 837 12.23 -14.35 -39.46
CA THR A 837 11.82 -15.75 -39.72
C THR A 837 10.32 -15.91 -39.47
N ALA A 838 9.74 -17.08 -39.85
CA ALA A 838 8.33 -17.35 -39.57
C ALA A 838 7.99 -17.32 -38.06
N SER A 839 8.94 -17.69 -37.21
CA SER A 839 8.76 -17.77 -35.75
C SER A 839 9.38 -16.61 -34.97
N GLY A 840 9.99 -15.59 -35.62
CA GLY A 840 10.65 -14.48 -34.97
C GLY A 840 11.83 -13.93 -35.77
N TYR A 841 12.99 -13.82 -35.12
CA TYR A 841 14.20 -13.19 -35.68
C TYR A 841 15.39 -14.13 -35.57
N GLY A 842 16.14 -14.26 -36.65
CA GLY A 842 17.46 -14.90 -36.66
C GLY A 842 18.53 -13.84 -36.60
N ILE A 843 19.43 -13.89 -35.64
CA ILE A 843 20.51 -12.93 -35.44
C ILE A 843 21.86 -13.61 -35.57
N ASP A 844 22.68 -13.10 -36.49
CA ASP A 844 24.09 -13.41 -36.62
C ASP A 844 24.86 -12.20 -36.10
N PRO A 845 25.52 -12.33 -34.93
CA PRO A 845 26.06 -11.14 -34.19
C PRO A 845 27.24 -10.46 -34.89
N ASP A 846 28.02 -11.16 -35.70
CA ASP A 846 29.23 -10.67 -36.38
C ASP A 846 29.22 -10.85 -37.90
N GLY A 847 28.15 -11.40 -38.44
CA GLY A 847 27.92 -11.58 -39.90
C GLY A 847 28.69 -12.73 -40.50
N SER A 848 29.98 -12.63 -40.64
CA SER A 848 30.87 -13.67 -41.22
C SER A 848 31.92 -14.18 -40.22
N GLY A 849 31.82 -13.74 -38.97
CA GLY A 849 32.78 -14.09 -37.91
C GLY A 849 32.48 -15.41 -37.21
N PRO A 850 33.17 -15.75 -36.14
CA PRO A 850 33.02 -17.02 -35.40
C PRO A 850 31.85 -17.07 -34.43
N ALA A 851 31.07 -15.99 -34.25
CA ALA A 851 29.93 -15.98 -33.34
C ALA A 851 28.78 -16.87 -33.86
N ALA A 852 28.23 -17.68 -32.98
CA ALA A 852 27.13 -18.56 -33.36
C ALA A 852 25.83 -17.76 -33.59
N ARG A 853 25.14 -18.04 -34.70
CA ARG A 853 23.80 -17.50 -34.95
C ARG A 853 22.81 -18.01 -33.90
N PHE A 854 21.92 -17.14 -33.42
CA PHE A 854 20.86 -17.48 -32.51
C PHE A 854 19.49 -16.93 -32.96
N THR A 855 18.42 -17.42 -32.35
CA THR A 855 17.05 -16.99 -32.66
C THR A 855 16.38 -16.35 -31.49
N ILE A 856 15.52 -15.38 -31.76
CA ILE A 856 14.58 -14.78 -30.80
C ILE A 856 13.17 -15.00 -31.34
N GLY A 857 12.29 -15.59 -30.52
CA GLY A 857 10.87 -15.66 -30.87
C GLY A 857 10.29 -14.25 -31.01
N ARG A 858 9.12 -14.13 -31.65
CA ARG A 858 8.44 -12.82 -31.75
C ARG A 858 8.00 -12.36 -30.36
N PRO A 859 8.59 -11.28 -29.80
CA PRO A 859 8.27 -10.84 -28.47
C PRO A 859 7.09 -9.86 -28.40
N ASP A 860 6.56 -9.47 -29.56
CA ASP A 860 5.42 -8.57 -29.67
C ASP A 860 4.19 -9.17 -28.98
N PHE A 861 3.39 -8.34 -28.34
CA PHE A 861 2.19 -8.80 -27.67
C PHE A 861 1.07 -7.77 -27.69
N SER A 862 -0.16 -8.26 -27.67
CA SER A 862 -1.34 -7.53 -27.26
C SER A 862 -2.04 -8.35 -26.19
N TYR A 863 -2.07 -7.81 -24.96
CA TYR A 863 -2.75 -8.42 -23.82
C TYR A 863 -4.03 -7.64 -23.52
N ARG A 864 -5.08 -8.34 -23.19
CA ARG A 864 -6.35 -7.78 -22.79
C ARG A 864 -6.92 -8.53 -21.60
N ALA A 865 -7.52 -7.81 -20.67
CA ALA A 865 -8.13 -8.39 -19.50
C ALA A 865 -9.40 -7.63 -19.11
N LEU A 866 -10.37 -8.34 -18.54
CA LEU A 866 -11.48 -7.75 -17.81
C LEU A 866 -11.48 -8.33 -16.41
N ARG A 867 -11.40 -7.45 -15.43
CA ARG A 867 -11.62 -7.79 -14.02
C ARG A 867 -12.94 -7.17 -13.61
N GLY A 868 -13.89 -7.99 -13.19
CA GLY A 868 -15.18 -7.55 -12.71
C GLY A 868 -15.51 -8.19 -11.37
N THR A 869 -16.05 -7.41 -10.44
CA THR A 869 -16.52 -7.92 -9.15
C THR A 869 -17.81 -7.21 -8.76
N ALA A 870 -18.79 -7.99 -8.30
CA ALA A 870 -19.99 -7.49 -7.66
C ALA A 870 -20.08 -8.09 -6.25
N VAL A 871 -20.20 -7.24 -5.23
CA VAL A 871 -20.28 -7.65 -3.82
C VAL A 871 -21.55 -7.06 -3.22
N LEU A 872 -22.50 -7.89 -2.84
CA LEU A 872 -23.59 -7.52 -1.96
C LEU A 872 -23.22 -7.95 -0.55
N ARG A 873 -23.03 -6.97 0.35
CA ARG A 873 -22.76 -7.17 1.78
C ARG A 873 -24.01 -6.83 2.58
N TRP A 874 -24.40 -7.74 3.42
CA TRP A 874 -25.52 -7.56 4.33
C TRP A 874 -25.10 -7.91 5.76
N GLU A 875 -25.08 -6.91 6.65
CA GLU A 875 -24.90 -7.10 8.09
C GLU A 875 -26.30 -7.33 8.70
N TYR A 876 -26.76 -8.59 8.65
CA TYR A 876 -28.10 -8.95 9.09
C TYR A 876 -28.30 -8.90 10.62
N ARG A 877 -27.17 -8.80 11.36
CA ARG A 877 -27.11 -8.61 12.80
C ARG A 877 -25.75 -7.96 13.12
N PRO A 878 -25.62 -7.08 14.15
CA PRO A 878 -24.33 -6.52 14.54
C PRO A 878 -23.24 -7.58 14.66
N GLY A 879 -22.13 -7.41 13.92
CA GLY A 879 -21.01 -8.34 13.86
C GLY A 879 -21.24 -9.61 13.03
N SER A 880 -22.47 -9.84 12.48
CA SER A 880 -22.78 -11.00 11.64
C SER A 880 -23.10 -10.57 10.23
N THR A 881 -22.38 -11.07 9.24
CA THR A 881 -22.48 -10.61 7.86
C THR A 881 -22.73 -11.75 6.88
N MET A 882 -23.41 -11.43 5.80
CA MET A 882 -23.55 -12.29 4.63
C MET A 882 -23.01 -11.56 3.41
N PHE A 883 -22.17 -12.24 2.64
CA PHE A 883 -21.61 -11.75 1.39
C PHE A 883 -22.08 -12.62 0.23
N PHE A 884 -22.55 -11.95 -0.81
CA PHE A 884 -22.75 -12.56 -2.12
C PHE A 884 -21.76 -11.89 -3.07
N VAL A 885 -20.82 -12.68 -3.58
CA VAL A 885 -19.75 -12.19 -4.45
C VAL A 885 -19.86 -12.86 -5.80
N TRP A 886 -19.86 -12.08 -6.86
CA TRP A 886 -19.64 -12.53 -8.21
C TRP A 886 -18.37 -11.88 -8.75
N THR A 887 -17.41 -12.70 -9.16
CA THR A 887 -16.20 -12.26 -9.84
C THR A 887 -16.17 -12.80 -11.25
N GLN A 888 -15.92 -11.94 -12.20
CA GLN A 888 -15.68 -12.33 -13.60
C GLN A 888 -14.27 -11.93 -14.00
N GLN A 889 -13.56 -12.87 -14.62
CA GLN A 889 -12.25 -12.63 -15.24
C GLN A 889 -12.29 -13.05 -16.69
N ARG A 890 -11.71 -12.23 -17.56
CA ARG A 890 -11.43 -12.59 -18.94
C ARG A 890 -10.00 -12.18 -19.23
N GLU A 891 -9.27 -13.03 -19.93
CA GLU A 891 -7.90 -12.76 -20.35
C GLU A 891 -7.69 -13.29 -21.75
N GLY A 892 -6.93 -12.55 -22.53
CA GLY A 892 -6.51 -12.99 -23.84
C GLY A 892 -5.24 -12.28 -24.28
N SER A 893 -4.45 -12.96 -25.10
CA SER A 893 -3.24 -12.41 -25.69
C SER A 893 -3.16 -12.75 -27.17
N SER A 894 -2.35 -11.99 -27.90
CA SER A 894 -1.97 -12.27 -29.29
C SER A 894 -0.60 -11.65 -29.56
N ASP A 895 0.12 -12.21 -30.55
CA ASP A 895 1.48 -11.81 -30.93
C ASP A 895 1.50 -10.57 -31.85
N VAL A 896 0.68 -9.58 -31.53
CA VAL A 896 0.54 -8.33 -32.30
C VAL A 896 0.93 -7.16 -31.43
N GLY A 897 1.94 -6.41 -31.81
CA GLY A 897 2.50 -5.32 -31.02
C GLY A 897 1.68 -4.02 -31.02
N ASP A 898 0.66 -3.87 -31.90
CA ASP A 898 -0.13 -2.67 -32.00
C ASP A 898 -1.42 -2.70 -31.16
N TYR A 899 -1.84 -1.57 -30.70
CA TYR A 899 -3.13 -1.39 -30.02
C TYR A 899 -4.16 -0.84 -30.99
N GLN A 900 -5.28 -1.55 -31.16
CA GLN A 900 -6.45 -1.11 -31.94
C GLN A 900 -7.72 -1.29 -31.13
N PHE A 901 -8.30 -0.19 -30.66
CA PHE A 901 -9.42 -0.21 -29.72
C PHE A 901 -10.57 -1.14 -30.15
N ARG A 902 -11.05 -1.02 -31.40
CA ARG A 902 -12.18 -1.84 -31.87
C ARG A 902 -11.86 -3.34 -31.93
N ARG A 903 -10.65 -3.70 -32.39
CA ARG A 903 -10.20 -5.08 -32.46
C ARG A 903 -10.10 -5.68 -31.05
N ASP A 904 -9.38 -5.00 -30.18
CA ASP A 904 -9.01 -5.50 -28.85
C ASP A 904 -10.21 -5.51 -27.89
N TYR A 905 -11.07 -4.48 -27.97
CA TYR A 905 -12.32 -4.44 -27.24
C TYR A 905 -13.28 -5.56 -27.65
N SER A 906 -13.47 -5.78 -28.99
CA SER A 906 -14.32 -6.87 -29.48
C SER A 906 -13.75 -8.24 -29.15
N ALA A 907 -12.41 -8.38 -29.14
CA ALA A 907 -11.74 -9.61 -28.75
C ALA A 907 -11.94 -9.92 -27.27
N LEU A 908 -11.85 -8.93 -26.39
CA LEU A 908 -12.06 -9.07 -24.94
C LEU A 908 -13.42 -9.71 -24.61
N PHE A 909 -14.48 -9.32 -25.33
CA PHE A 909 -15.82 -9.89 -25.11
C PHE A 909 -16.03 -11.24 -25.79
N ARG A 910 -15.18 -11.63 -26.75
CA ARG A 910 -15.13 -12.99 -27.31
C ARG A 910 -14.30 -13.93 -26.46
N ASP A 911 -13.34 -13.43 -25.70
CA ASP A 911 -12.58 -14.24 -24.74
C ASP A 911 -13.55 -14.83 -23.71
N ARG A 912 -13.34 -16.07 -23.36
CA ARG A 912 -14.23 -16.81 -22.49
C ARG A 912 -14.10 -16.31 -21.05
N PRO A 913 -15.22 -16.08 -20.35
CA PRO A 913 -15.19 -15.64 -18.98
C PRO A 913 -14.94 -16.80 -18.02
N ASP A 914 -14.10 -16.59 -17.04
CA ASP A 914 -14.08 -17.34 -15.81
C ASP A 914 -14.97 -16.63 -14.79
N ASN A 915 -15.97 -17.31 -14.27
CA ASN A 915 -16.89 -16.76 -13.28
C ASN A 915 -16.72 -17.51 -11.97
N VAL A 916 -16.68 -16.75 -10.88
CA VAL A 916 -16.69 -17.28 -9.53
C VAL A 916 -17.87 -16.66 -8.79
N PHE A 917 -18.73 -17.51 -8.25
CA PHE A 917 -19.80 -17.12 -7.33
C PHE A 917 -19.42 -17.60 -5.94
N LEU A 918 -19.47 -16.71 -4.95
CA LEU A 918 -19.15 -17.04 -3.58
C LEU A 918 -20.27 -16.51 -2.67
N VAL A 919 -20.74 -17.37 -1.79
CA VAL A 919 -21.63 -16.99 -0.68
C VAL A 919 -20.90 -17.28 0.61
N LYS A 920 -20.66 -16.25 1.42
CA LYS A 920 -20.03 -16.37 2.74
C LYS A 920 -21.03 -15.87 3.79
N ALA A 921 -21.25 -16.65 4.81
CA ALA A 921 -22.04 -16.27 5.97
C ALA A 921 -21.19 -16.38 7.23
N THR A 922 -21.19 -15.34 8.05
CA THR A 922 -20.53 -15.29 9.35
C THR A 922 -21.58 -15.11 10.44
N TYR A 923 -21.35 -15.67 11.62
CA TYR A 923 -22.23 -15.48 12.77
C TYR A 923 -21.42 -15.11 14.00
N TRP A 924 -21.62 -13.91 14.54
CA TRP A 924 -20.91 -13.44 15.70
C TRP A 924 -21.57 -13.89 17.00
N ILE A 925 -20.79 -14.50 17.88
CA ILE A 925 -21.17 -14.95 19.22
C ILE A 925 -20.23 -14.27 20.21
N GLY A 926 -20.74 -13.35 21.02
CA GLY A 926 -20.00 -12.67 22.10
C GLY A 926 -20.56 -13.02 23.46
N ARG A 927 -19.68 -13.34 24.43
CA ARG A 927 -20.02 -13.56 25.84
C ARG A 927 -19.11 -12.77 26.75
#